data_e9fd237bfcb350c7beeaaad3a69db801
#
_entry.id   e9fd237bfcb350c7beeaaad3a69db801
#
_cell.length_a   1.000
_cell.length_b   1.000
_cell.length_c   1.000
_cell.angle_alpha   90.00
_cell.angle_beta   90.00
_cell.angle_gamma   90.00
#
_symmetry.space_group_name_H-M   'P 1'
#
loop_
_entity.id
_entity.type
_entity.pdbx_description
1 polymer ?
#
loop_
_entity_poly.entity_id
_entity_poly.type
_entity_poly.pdbx_seq_one_letter_code
_entity_poly.pdbx_strand_id
1 'polypeptide(L)'
;MRRSNLPAELNRFVGRAAEQAALTALLDASRLVTVVGVGGVGKTRLALRAAEEAQKRYGDGVRLAGLARLRDPGLVEYALVEALGPTDHTLKAPREVLVDHLAERRLLLVVDGFEHLVERCAPLLRELLEQAPGLTVLAVGRRPLRVPGEAVFPLAPLGEADAVTLLAERAAEAGAPALPTGEAAVRELCRRLDGIPLALELAAGRLPLLSVEQMLFRLDDRFRLLTDGVCGALPRHQTLRTAIGWSHELCTPEERLLWARLSVFPGPFDLEAVEYVCGGRELPPERILELLGGLLTQSLLMREDTPAGPAYRMLDTVAAYGAEWLAALGDTERMRRRHRDWYMGLATWCELEWFSPRQPEVAALTETALPHLRAALDLCLELPEEAHLAQHLAGTLWFAWVGCGRLSEGRHWLERSIALESGHEEARLKALWVLGYVAVLQGDGTAAVAALHECRERARSSRNALAEAYATHRLGCLALLTDDMARAEELIGWALDSYRELGELNSNVLMGQVEVAMARAFTGDLEGAVALCREVREICEERGELWTRAYALYVLAYSAWTRGAYGEARELLTECVLINHTFRDLVGLVLAIELLALVTVSEGDAVEAAVLQGATVPVWHTVGIRLFGSEAFDGPRALCAQRAEEALGAEAYGAAFREGEGLSAAETVERALAAGRPPVIGGPVEPSAPRPFRTGRSAAVPGTRKPAGSPTGKGGEAAG
;
A
#
# COMPACT_ATOMS: atom_id res chain seq x y z
N MET A 1 14.82 -6.74 1.60
CA MET A 1 13.69 -6.69 0.63
C MET A 1 13.82 -7.81 -0.41
N ARG A 2 12.73 -8.47 -0.82
CA ARG A 2 12.81 -9.37 -1.97
C ARG A 2 13.38 -8.60 -3.17
N ARG A 3 14.36 -9.17 -3.89
CA ARG A 3 14.96 -8.53 -5.08
C ARG A 3 13.95 -8.25 -6.20
N SER A 4 12.70 -8.69 -6.05
CA SER A 4 11.62 -8.53 -7.01
C SER A 4 10.26 -8.51 -6.33
N ASN A 5 9.33 -7.69 -6.85
CA ASN A 5 7.91 -7.68 -6.52
C ASN A 5 7.05 -8.22 -7.68
N LEU A 6 7.65 -8.96 -8.61
CA LEU A 6 6.92 -9.57 -9.71
C LEU A 6 5.91 -10.60 -9.18
N PRO A 7 4.69 -10.64 -9.73
CA PRO A 7 3.72 -11.68 -9.40
C PRO A 7 4.19 -13.05 -9.90
N ALA A 8 3.84 -14.11 -9.18
CA ALA A 8 4.11 -15.48 -9.63
C ALA A 8 3.27 -15.83 -10.86
N GLU A 9 3.86 -16.55 -11.82
CA GLU A 9 3.09 -17.11 -12.93
C GLU A 9 2.23 -18.28 -12.42
N LEU A 10 0.92 -18.19 -12.64
CA LEU A 10 -0.03 -19.24 -12.22
C LEU A 10 -0.25 -20.31 -13.30
N ASN A 11 -0.09 -19.95 -14.58
CA ASN A 11 -0.34 -20.80 -15.73
C ASN A 11 0.88 -20.83 -16.65
N ARG A 12 1.05 -21.94 -17.37
CA ARG A 12 2.15 -22.08 -18.35
C ARG A 12 2.12 -20.96 -19.40
N PHE A 13 3.29 -20.41 -19.69
CA PHE A 13 3.51 -19.45 -20.77
C PHE A 13 3.68 -20.22 -22.09
N VAL A 14 2.81 -19.95 -23.07
CA VAL A 14 2.78 -20.66 -24.37
C VAL A 14 3.34 -19.79 -25.47
N GLY A 15 4.26 -20.34 -26.27
CA GLY A 15 4.85 -19.68 -27.43
C GLY A 15 5.77 -18.50 -27.08
N ARG A 16 5.92 -17.56 -28.03
CA ARG A 16 6.63 -16.29 -27.84
C ARG A 16 8.15 -16.38 -27.62
N ALA A 17 8.78 -17.51 -27.91
CA ALA A 17 10.23 -17.66 -27.69
C ALA A 17 11.06 -16.64 -28.50
N ALA A 18 10.64 -16.34 -29.73
CA ALA A 18 11.32 -15.36 -30.59
C ALA A 18 11.14 -13.93 -30.07
N GLU A 19 9.92 -13.57 -29.66
CA GLU A 19 9.62 -12.24 -29.10
C GLU A 19 10.30 -12.04 -27.75
N GLN A 20 10.38 -13.09 -26.92
CA GLN A 20 11.09 -13.05 -25.63
C GLN A 20 12.60 -12.81 -25.85
N ALA A 21 13.23 -13.56 -26.78
CA ALA A 21 14.64 -13.35 -27.13
C ALA A 21 14.89 -11.95 -27.70
N ALA A 22 14.01 -11.47 -28.60
CA ALA A 22 14.10 -10.14 -29.18
C ALA A 22 13.93 -9.02 -28.15
N LEU A 23 12.95 -9.15 -27.21
CA LEU A 23 12.74 -8.20 -26.14
C LEU A 23 13.94 -8.17 -25.17
N THR A 24 14.50 -9.33 -24.87
CA THR A 24 15.70 -9.47 -24.05
C THR A 24 16.90 -8.77 -24.68
N ALA A 25 17.13 -8.98 -25.98
CA ALA A 25 18.20 -8.30 -26.74
C ALA A 25 17.99 -6.77 -26.77
N LEU A 26 16.74 -6.32 -26.87
CA LEU A 26 16.42 -4.91 -26.87
C LEU A 26 16.67 -4.24 -25.50
N LEU A 27 16.41 -4.96 -24.39
CA LEU A 27 16.74 -4.53 -23.03
C LEU A 27 18.25 -4.45 -22.78
N ASP A 28 19.06 -5.20 -23.54
CA ASP A 28 20.53 -5.11 -23.50
C ASP A 28 21.05 -3.90 -24.28
N ALA A 29 20.32 -3.48 -25.33
CA ALA A 29 20.74 -2.40 -26.23
C ALA A 29 20.17 -1.01 -25.83
N SER A 30 19.07 -0.96 -25.08
CA SER A 30 18.32 0.27 -24.80
C SER A 30 17.88 0.35 -23.35
N ARG A 31 18.04 1.55 -22.74
CA ARG A 31 17.61 1.79 -21.37
C ARG A 31 16.11 2.09 -21.23
N LEU A 32 15.43 2.39 -22.32
CA LEU A 32 13.98 2.58 -22.36
C LEU A 32 13.39 1.72 -23.47
N VAL A 33 12.63 0.70 -23.09
CA VAL A 33 11.93 -0.20 -24.01
C VAL A 33 10.44 -0.13 -23.72
N THR A 34 9.62 0.09 -24.75
CA THR A 34 8.16 0.12 -24.59
C THR A 34 7.52 -0.99 -25.42
N VAL A 35 6.89 -1.95 -24.75
CA VAL A 35 6.09 -3.00 -25.38
C VAL A 35 4.70 -2.44 -25.68
N VAL A 36 4.37 -2.36 -26.98
CA VAL A 36 3.07 -1.84 -27.44
C VAL A 36 2.27 -2.92 -28.15
N GLY A 37 0.95 -2.85 -28.09
CA GLY A 37 0.05 -3.76 -28.78
C GLY A 37 -1.39 -3.66 -28.28
N VAL A 38 -2.30 -4.38 -28.92
CA VAL A 38 -3.72 -4.40 -28.57
C VAL A 38 -3.98 -4.94 -27.16
N GLY A 39 -5.13 -4.63 -26.58
CA GLY A 39 -5.58 -5.22 -25.32
C GLY A 39 -5.62 -6.75 -25.43
N GLY A 40 -5.27 -7.45 -24.36
CA GLY A 40 -5.34 -8.91 -24.31
C GLY A 40 -4.30 -9.68 -25.13
N VAL A 41 -3.36 -9.01 -25.82
CA VAL A 41 -2.34 -9.65 -26.66
C VAL A 41 -1.19 -10.31 -25.84
N GLY A 42 -1.15 -10.09 -24.53
CA GLY A 42 -0.17 -10.71 -23.65
C GLY A 42 1.07 -9.86 -23.37
N LYS A 43 1.01 -8.51 -23.57
CA LYS A 43 2.15 -7.58 -23.32
C LYS A 43 2.71 -7.71 -21.90
N THR A 44 1.86 -7.62 -20.92
CA THR A 44 2.23 -7.70 -19.50
C THR A 44 2.89 -9.04 -19.18
N ARG A 45 2.33 -10.17 -19.65
CA ARG A 45 2.91 -11.50 -19.43
C ARG A 45 4.31 -11.64 -20.08
N LEU A 46 4.48 -11.18 -21.34
CA LEU A 46 5.79 -11.20 -22.01
C LEU A 46 6.80 -10.32 -21.25
N ALA A 47 6.40 -9.12 -20.84
CA ALA A 47 7.26 -8.20 -20.12
C ALA A 47 7.70 -8.76 -18.76
N LEU A 48 6.77 -9.36 -18.00
CA LEU A 48 7.07 -9.99 -16.70
C LEU A 48 8.03 -11.17 -16.87
N ARG A 49 7.83 -12.02 -17.90
CA ARG A 49 8.70 -13.13 -18.20
C ARG A 49 10.12 -12.68 -18.59
N ALA A 50 10.23 -11.69 -19.46
CA ALA A 50 11.51 -11.10 -19.83
C ALA A 50 12.21 -10.43 -18.63
N ALA A 51 11.45 -9.76 -17.76
CA ALA A 51 11.94 -9.14 -16.55
C ALA A 51 12.45 -10.15 -15.52
N GLU A 52 11.76 -11.28 -15.35
CA GLU A 52 12.18 -12.39 -14.48
C GLU A 52 13.52 -12.99 -14.94
N GLU A 53 13.67 -13.26 -16.24
CA GLU A 53 14.93 -13.77 -16.81
C GLU A 53 16.07 -12.75 -16.71
N ALA A 54 15.75 -11.46 -16.87
CA ALA A 54 16.72 -10.39 -16.76
C ALA A 54 17.18 -10.12 -15.31
N GLN A 55 16.51 -10.65 -14.30
CA GLN A 55 16.76 -10.36 -12.89
C GLN A 55 18.21 -10.52 -12.45
N LYS A 56 18.92 -11.52 -13.00
CA LYS A 56 20.33 -11.76 -12.68
C LYS A 56 21.29 -10.67 -13.19
N ARG A 57 20.83 -9.81 -14.12
CA ARG A 57 21.65 -8.76 -14.74
C ARG A 57 21.55 -7.42 -13.98
N TYR A 58 20.49 -7.25 -13.18
CA TYR A 58 20.26 -6.05 -12.42
C TYR A 58 20.56 -6.33 -10.95
N GLY A 59 21.69 -5.79 -10.45
CA GLY A 59 22.18 -6.03 -9.09
C GLY A 59 21.17 -5.64 -8.01
N ASP A 60 20.43 -4.56 -8.26
CA ASP A 60 19.38 -4.05 -7.35
C ASP A 60 17.99 -4.61 -7.67
N GLY A 61 17.93 -5.56 -8.61
CA GLY A 61 16.73 -6.35 -8.88
C GLY A 61 15.78 -5.75 -9.93
N VAL A 62 14.55 -6.26 -9.90
CA VAL A 62 13.46 -5.88 -10.82
C VAL A 62 12.27 -5.41 -10.00
N ARG A 63 11.64 -4.33 -10.45
CA ARG A 63 10.44 -3.76 -9.81
C ARG A 63 9.32 -3.56 -10.82
N LEU A 64 8.10 -3.89 -10.42
CA LEU A 64 6.88 -3.67 -11.19
C LEU A 64 6.06 -2.54 -10.57
N ALA A 65 5.72 -1.55 -11.36
CA ALA A 65 4.76 -0.50 -11.05
C ALA A 65 3.53 -0.65 -11.96
N GLY A 66 2.40 -1.07 -11.41
CA GLY A 66 1.12 -1.18 -12.11
C GLY A 66 0.34 0.12 -12.02
N LEU A 67 0.17 0.82 -13.13
CA LEU A 67 -0.52 2.12 -13.20
C LEU A 67 -1.93 2.04 -13.82
N ALA A 68 -2.35 0.87 -14.30
CA ALA A 68 -3.58 0.70 -15.10
C ALA A 68 -4.85 1.25 -14.41
N ARG A 69 -4.89 1.24 -13.09
CA ARG A 69 -6.07 1.65 -12.30
C ARG A 69 -5.86 2.94 -11.50
N LEU A 70 -4.69 3.55 -11.63
CA LEU A 70 -4.39 4.83 -11.00
C LEU A 70 -5.15 5.94 -11.75
N ARG A 71 -6.05 6.64 -11.09
CA ARG A 71 -6.88 7.69 -11.72
C ARG A 71 -6.23 9.07 -11.63
N ASP A 72 -5.67 9.39 -10.47
CA ASP A 72 -5.02 10.69 -10.24
C ASP A 72 -3.60 10.70 -10.81
N PRO A 73 -3.30 11.54 -11.83
CA PRO A 73 -1.95 11.70 -12.35
C PRO A 73 -0.93 12.17 -11.29
N GLY A 74 -1.39 12.87 -10.24
CA GLY A 74 -0.55 13.33 -9.12
C GLY A 74 0.03 12.19 -8.29
N LEU A 75 -0.56 10.99 -8.37
CA LEU A 75 -0.10 9.82 -7.62
C LEU A 75 0.91 8.94 -8.38
N VAL A 76 1.27 9.27 -9.63
CA VAL A 76 2.21 8.47 -10.42
C VAL A 76 3.55 8.33 -9.69
N GLU A 77 4.08 9.41 -9.18
CA GLU A 77 5.35 9.41 -8.45
C GLU A 77 5.27 8.58 -7.16
N TYR A 78 4.17 8.67 -6.43
CA TYR A 78 3.93 7.85 -5.24
C TYR A 78 3.83 6.36 -5.58
N ALA A 79 3.14 6.00 -6.67
CA ALA A 79 3.05 4.62 -7.12
C ALA A 79 4.42 4.05 -7.53
N LEU A 80 5.29 4.87 -8.13
CA LEU A 80 6.67 4.46 -8.45
C LEU A 80 7.52 4.32 -7.17
N VAL A 81 7.39 5.24 -6.22
CA VAL A 81 8.04 5.15 -4.90
C VAL A 81 7.62 3.85 -4.22
N GLU A 82 6.33 3.55 -4.17
CA GLU A 82 5.80 2.31 -3.59
C GLU A 82 6.37 1.05 -4.27
N ALA A 83 6.37 1.03 -5.60
CA ALA A 83 6.88 -0.10 -6.37
C ALA A 83 8.38 -0.34 -6.17
N LEU A 84 9.16 0.73 -6.05
CA LEU A 84 10.60 0.68 -5.83
C LEU A 84 10.95 0.34 -4.38
N GLY A 85 10.01 0.60 -3.45
CA GLY A 85 10.13 0.25 -2.04
C GLY A 85 10.98 1.18 -1.18
N PRO A 86 11.37 2.41 -1.61
CA PRO A 86 11.79 3.38 -0.62
C PRO A 86 10.57 3.72 0.23
N THR A 87 10.71 3.65 1.52
CA THR A 87 9.71 4.13 2.46
C THR A 87 9.84 5.64 2.48
N ASP A 88 8.74 6.35 2.27
CA ASP A 88 8.76 7.78 2.06
C ASP A 88 8.37 8.50 3.36
N HIS A 89 9.38 8.97 4.10
CA HIS A 89 9.24 9.76 5.32
C HIS A 89 9.76 11.20 5.15
N THR A 90 10.06 11.62 3.90
CA THR A 90 10.79 12.87 3.66
C THR A 90 9.88 14.07 3.41
N LEU A 91 10.43 15.27 3.61
CA LEU A 91 9.92 16.52 3.04
C LEU A 91 10.17 16.63 1.53
N LYS A 92 11.01 15.74 0.98
CA LYS A 92 11.33 15.74 -0.44
C LYS A 92 10.10 15.38 -1.23
N ALA A 93 9.91 16.07 -2.34
CA ALA A 93 8.89 15.67 -3.29
C ALA A 93 9.14 14.21 -3.72
N PRO A 94 8.11 13.38 -3.92
CA PRO A 94 8.27 11.98 -4.34
C PRO A 94 9.20 11.81 -5.53
N ARG A 95 9.26 12.80 -6.40
CA ARG A 95 10.16 12.88 -7.55
C ARG A 95 11.63 12.92 -7.14
N GLU A 96 11.98 13.73 -6.15
CA GLU A 96 13.35 13.81 -5.63
C GLU A 96 13.76 12.50 -4.95
N VAL A 97 12.82 11.90 -4.21
CA VAL A 97 13.01 10.58 -3.60
C VAL A 97 13.32 9.52 -4.66
N LEU A 98 12.60 9.54 -5.79
CA LEU A 98 12.84 8.60 -6.89
C LEU A 98 14.23 8.80 -7.49
N VAL A 99 14.63 10.04 -7.73
CA VAL A 99 15.94 10.38 -8.29
C VAL A 99 17.06 9.90 -7.37
N ASP A 100 17.00 10.28 -6.11
CA ASP A 100 18.02 9.91 -5.10
C ASP A 100 18.12 8.38 -4.95
N HIS A 101 16.94 7.71 -4.89
CA HIS A 101 16.90 6.26 -4.75
C HIS A 101 17.50 5.52 -5.95
N LEU A 102 17.37 6.07 -7.15
CA LEU A 102 17.78 5.40 -8.39
C LEU A 102 19.19 5.80 -8.85
N ALA A 103 19.77 6.90 -8.33
CA ALA A 103 21.00 7.51 -8.84
C ALA A 103 22.16 6.52 -9.01
N GLU A 104 22.38 5.64 -8.03
CA GLU A 104 23.50 4.70 -8.01
C GLU A 104 23.08 3.24 -8.23
N ARG A 105 21.77 2.98 -8.47
CA ARG A 105 21.24 1.62 -8.58
C ARG A 105 21.22 1.11 -9.99
N ARG A 106 21.51 -0.17 -10.15
CA ARG A 106 21.36 -0.91 -11.40
C ARG A 106 20.10 -1.77 -11.35
N LEU A 107 18.97 -1.20 -11.77
CA LEU A 107 17.64 -1.72 -11.59
C LEU A 107 16.82 -1.73 -12.89
N LEU A 108 15.97 -2.75 -13.07
CA LEU A 108 14.93 -2.78 -14.10
C LEU A 108 13.58 -2.39 -13.49
N LEU A 109 12.99 -1.30 -13.98
CA LEU A 109 11.66 -0.84 -13.62
C LEU A 109 10.67 -1.21 -14.73
N VAL A 110 9.71 -2.08 -14.42
CA VAL A 110 8.58 -2.40 -15.28
C VAL A 110 7.43 -1.47 -14.95
N VAL A 111 6.95 -0.69 -15.94
CA VAL A 111 5.82 0.24 -15.78
C VAL A 111 4.67 -0.23 -16.65
N ASP A 112 3.61 -0.76 -16.05
CA ASP A 112 2.49 -1.36 -16.78
C ASP A 112 1.21 -0.52 -16.70
N GLY A 113 0.50 -0.39 -17.84
CA GLY A 113 -0.83 0.25 -17.89
C GLY A 113 -0.82 1.78 -17.80
N PHE A 114 0.20 2.44 -18.31
CA PHE A 114 0.39 3.90 -18.22
C PHE A 114 -0.38 4.71 -19.26
N GLU A 115 -1.11 4.11 -20.18
CA GLU A 115 -1.62 4.77 -21.40
C GLU A 115 -2.53 5.99 -21.16
N HIS A 116 -3.23 6.06 -20.06
CA HIS A 116 -4.06 7.20 -19.67
C HIS A 116 -3.29 8.28 -18.88
N LEU A 117 -2.05 7.97 -18.48
CA LEU A 117 -1.15 8.82 -17.69
C LEU A 117 0.12 9.23 -18.48
N VAL A 118 0.15 9.04 -19.80
CA VAL A 118 1.35 9.29 -20.63
C VAL A 118 1.92 10.68 -20.43
N GLU A 119 1.06 11.71 -20.33
CA GLU A 119 1.51 13.10 -20.17
C GLU A 119 2.27 13.34 -18.87
N ARG A 120 2.00 12.53 -17.84
CA ARG A 120 2.73 12.55 -16.56
C ARG A 120 3.91 11.58 -16.54
N CYS A 121 3.72 10.38 -17.07
CA CYS A 121 4.75 9.33 -17.06
C CYS A 121 5.94 9.65 -17.98
N ALA A 122 5.69 10.18 -19.17
CA ALA A 122 6.75 10.39 -20.15
C ALA A 122 7.84 11.39 -19.69
N PRO A 123 7.50 12.60 -19.19
CA PRO A 123 8.51 13.52 -18.69
C PRO A 123 9.21 12.99 -17.43
N LEU A 124 8.48 12.33 -16.54
CA LEU A 124 9.03 11.74 -15.31
C LEU A 124 10.06 10.64 -15.65
N LEU A 125 9.69 9.66 -16.47
CA LEU A 125 10.57 8.55 -16.82
C LEU A 125 11.81 9.04 -17.61
N ARG A 126 11.67 10.08 -18.44
CA ARG A 126 12.79 10.71 -19.10
C ARG A 126 13.78 11.28 -18.10
N GLU A 127 13.31 12.07 -17.14
CA GLU A 127 14.14 12.67 -16.11
C GLU A 127 14.85 11.62 -15.25
N LEU A 128 14.13 10.57 -14.82
CA LEU A 128 14.73 9.47 -14.06
C LEU A 128 15.83 8.77 -14.86
N LEU A 129 15.66 8.57 -16.17
CA LEU A 129 16.67 7.98 -17.04
C LEU A 129 17.88 8.90 -17.26
N GLU A 130 17.68 10.23 -17.26
CA GLU A 130 18.76 11.21 -17.37
C GLU A 130 19.60 11.25 -16.09
N GLN A 131 18.98 11.15 -14.91
CA GLN A 131 19.65 11.28 -13.62
C GLN A 131 20.16 9.96 -13.03
N ALA A 132 19.59 8.82 -13.44
CA ALA A 132 19.98 7.48 -12.98
C ALA A 132 20.60 6.64 -14.12
N PRO A 133 21.94 6.64 -14.27
CA PRO A 133 22.62 5.92 -15.37
C PRO A 133 22.40 4.40 -15.34
N GLY A 134 22.20 3.80 -14.16
CA GLY A 134 21.97 2.37 -13.97
C GLY A 134 20.52 1.92 -14.16
N LEU A 135 19.58 2.86 -14.31
CA LEU A 135 18.16 2.55 -14.50
C LEU A 135 17.89 2.08 -15.93
N THR A 136 17.14 0.98 -16.04
CA THR A 136 16.49 0.54 -17.27
C THR A 136 14.98 0.51 -17.05
N VAL A 137 14.19 0.98 -18.01
CA VAL A 137 12.72 1.02 -17.95
C VAL A 137 12.13 0.11 -19.03
N LEU A 138 11.25 -0.80 -18.63
CA LEU A 138 10.40 -1.60 -19.51
C LEU A 138 8.96 -1.12 -19.36
N ALA A 139 8.53 -0.25 -20.24
CA ALA A 139 7.16 0.26 -20.24
C ALA A 139 6.24 -0.69 -21.02
N VAL A 140 5.02 -0.87 -20.55
CA VAL A 140 4.00 -1.75 -21.15
C VAL A 140 2.71 -0.98 -21.32
N GLY A 141 2.24 -0.84 -22.57
CA GLY A 141 1.03 -0.05 -22.83
C GLY A 141 0.44 -0.28 -24.21
N ARG A 142 -0.62 0.45 -24.53
CA ARG A 142 -1.26 0.42 -25.86
C ARG A 142 -0.60 1.36 -26.86
N ARG A 143 0.17 2.32 -26.38
CA ARG A 143 0.87 3.35 -27.18
C ARG A 143 2.25 3.63 -26.57
N PRO A 144 3.21 4.11 -27.38
CA PRO A 144 4.52 4.48 -26.89
C PRO A 144 4.46 5.74 -26.02
N LEU A 145 5.50 5.93 -25.19
CA LEU A 145 5.71 7.13 -24.36
C LEU A 145 6.13 8.34 -25.20
N ARG A 146 6.75 8.12 -26.37
CA ARG A 146 7.32 9.15 -27.25
C ARG A 146 8.43 9.98 -26.59
N VAL A 147 9.28 9.29 -25.85
CA VAL A 147 10.46 9.87 -25.20
C VAL A 147 11.68 9.65 -26.07
N PRO A 148 12.63 10.61 -26.19
CA PRO A 148 13.88 10.40 -26.91
C PRO A 148 14.64 9.20 -26.38
N GLY A 149 15.15 8.35 -27.29
CA GLY A 149 15.84 7.11 -26.93
C GLY A 149 14.94 5.93 -26.61
N GLU A 150 13.62 6.07 -26.74
CA GLU A 150 12.66 4.98 -26.60
C GLU A 150 12.79 3.97 -27.73
N ALA A 151 13.03 2.69 -27.38
CA ALA A 151 12.94 1.58 -28.31
C ALA A 151 11.54 0.96 -28.21
N VAL A 152 10.77 1.02 -29.28
CA VAL A 152 9.39 0.51 -29.30
C VAL A 152 9.39 -0.93 -29.79
N PHE A 153 8.82 -1.83 -29.00
CA PHE A 153 8.63 -3.24 -29.31
C PHE A 153 7.14 -3.53 -29.62
N PRO A 154 6.72 -3.63 -30.87
CA PRO A 154 5.35 -3.95 -31.23
C PRO A 154 5.09 -5.45 -31.05
N LEU A 155 4.13 -5.80 -30.18
CA LEU A 155 3.71 -7.17 -29.94
C LEU A 155 2.49 -7.51 -30.79
N ALA A 156 2.68 -8.42 -31.74
CA ALA A 156 1.59 -8.97 -32.57
C ALA A 156 0.81 -10.07 -31.81
N PRO A 157 -0.40 -10.43 -32.25
CA PRO A 157 -1.09 -11.64 -31.78
C PRO A 157 -0.25 -12.93 -31.99
N LEU A 158 -0.67 -14.03 -31.36
CA LEU A 158 -0.01 -15.33 -31.53
C LEU A 158 -0.10 -15.83 -32.97
N GLY A 159 0.98 -16.47 -33.45
CA GLY A 159 0.93 -17.24 -34.67
C GLY A 159 -0.03 -18.44 -34.52
N GLU A 160 -0.48 -19.00 -35.66
CA GLU A 160 -1.49 -20.06 -35.67
C GLU A 160 -1.11 -21.26 -34.78
N ALA A 161 0.13 -21.74 -34.83
CA ALA A 161 0.57 -22.89 -34.03
C ALA A 161 0.51 -22.63 -32.53
N ASP A 162 0.99 -21.47 -32.08
CA ASP A 162 0.96 -21.07 -30.67
C ASP A 162 -0.47 -20.79 -30.21
N ALA A 163 -1.32 -20.20 -31.06
CA ALA A 163 -2.72 -19.94 -30.76
C ALA A 163 -3.51 -21.25 -30.54
N VAL A 164 -3.30 -22.25 -31.41
CA VAL A 164 -3.90 -23.59 -31.28
C VAL A 164 -3.40 -24.27 -30.01
N THR A 165 -2.11 -24.19 -29.73
CA THR A 165 -1.51 -24.77 -28.53
C THR A 165 -2.11 -24.13 -27.27
N LEU A 166 -2.19 -22.79 -27.22
CA LEU A 166 -2.79 -22.06 -26.09
C LEU A 166 -4.26 -22.46 -25.89
N LEU A 167 -5.05 -22.46 -26.96
CA LEU A 167 -6.46 -22.83 -26.89
C LEU A 167 -6.63 -24.25 -26.34
N ALA A 168 -5.85 -25.23 -26.84
CA ALA A 168 -5.91 -26.61 -26.41
C ALA A 168 -5.52 -26.80 -24.93
N GLU A 169 -4.43 -26.16 -24.49
CA GLU A 169 -3.99 -26.22 -23.09
C GLU A 169 -5.06 -25.61 -22.15
N ARG A 170 -5.59 -24.42 -22.47
CA ARG A 170 -6.61 -23.76 -21.66
C ARG A 170 -7.95 -24.50 -21.67
N ALA A 171 -8.32 -25.12 -22.78
CA ALA A 171 -9.50 -25.97 -22.87
C ALA A 171 -9.38 -27.20 -21.96
N ALA A 172 -8.22 -27.86 -21.96
CA ALA A 172 -7.96 -28.98 -21.07
C ALA A 172 -7.99 -28.58 -19.58
N GLU A 173 -7.40 -27.43 -19.23
CA GLU A 173 -7.46 -26.84 -17.88
C GLU A 173 -8.91 -26.53 -17.45
N ALA A 174 -9.76 -26.09 -18.40
CA ALA A 174 -11.19 -25.86 -18.17
C ALA A 174 -12.04 -27.13 -18.11
N GLY A 175 -11.45 -28.31 -18.32
CA GLY A 175 -12.16 -29.58 -18.31
C GLY A 175 -12.88 -29.94 -19.61
N ALA A 176 -12.53 -29.29 -20.73
CA ALA A 176 -13.04 -29.62 -22.03
C ALA A 176 -12.46 -30.95 -22.55
N PRO A 177 -13.16 -31.68 -23.44
CA PRO A 177 -12.58 -32.81 -24.16
C PRO A 177 -11.33 -32.42 -24.92
N ALA A 178 -10.40 -33.35 -25.11
CA ALA A 178 -9.16 -33.08 -25.84
C ALA A 178 -9.48 -32.52 -27.24
N LEU A 179 -8.95 -31.37 -27.56
CA LEU A 179 -9.14 -30.74 -28.86
C LEU A 179 -8.16 -31.35 -29.87
N PRO A 180 -8.70 -31.81 -31.03
CA PRO A 180 -7.84 -32.28 -32.10
C PRO A 180 -7.14 -31.07 -32.76
N THR A 181 -5.90 -30.81 -32.34
CA THR A 181 -5.11 -29.64 -32.77
C THR A 181 -4.85 -29.61 -34.29
N GLY A 182 -5.06 -30.74 -34.98
CA GLY A 182 -4.95 -30.84 -36.43
C GLY A 182 -6.21 -30.47 -37.21
N GLU A 183 -7.36 -30.29 -36.55
CA GLU A 183 -8.63 -30.00 -37.22
C GLU A 183 -8.70 -28.57 -37.77
N ALA A 184 -9.29 -28.44 -38.97
CA ALA A 184 -9.51 -27.19 -39.64
C ALA A 184 -10.37 -26.22 -38.81
N ALA A 185 -11.38 -26.77 -38.09
CA ALA A 185 -12.30 -26.01 -37.28
C ALA A 185 -11.58 -25.32 -36.09
N VAL A 186 -10.63 -25.99 -35.43
CA VAL A 186 -9.84 -25.41 -34.32
C VAL A 186 -8.96 -24.27 -34.85
N ARG A 187 -8.30 -24.47 -36.00
CA ARG A 187 -7.49 -23.41 -36.63
C ARG A 187 -8.34 -22.22 -37.07
N GLU A 188 -9.52 -22.48 -37.64
CA GLU A 188 -10.47 -21.43 -38.02
C GLU A 188 -10.96 -20.63 -36.80
N LEU A 189 -11.25 -21.31 -35.69
CA LEU A 189 -11.59 -20.61 -34.44
C LEU A 189 -10.47 -19.67 -33.95
N CYS A 190 -9.22 -20.17 -33.94
CA CYS A 190 -8.07 -19.35 -33.58
C CYS A 190 -7.90 -18.15 -34.52
N ARG A 191 -8.09 -18.35 -35.84
CA ARG A 191 -8.02 -17.30 -36.86
C ARG A 191 -9.11 -16.24 -36.67
N ARG A 192 -10.35 -16.65 -36.35
CA ARG A 192 -11.50 -15.76 -36.09
C ARG A 192 -11.32 -14.95 -34.79
N LEU A 193 -10.55 -15.47 -33.84
CA LEU A 193 -10.16 -14.78 -32.62
C LEU A 193 -8.85 -14.00 -32.77
N ASP A 194 -8.38 -13.81 -34.04
CA ASP A 194 -7.17 -13.09 -34.41
C ASP A 194 -5.89 -13.55 -33.66
N GLY A 195 -5.87 -14.76 -33.09
CA GLY A 195 -4.77 -15.25 -32.27
C GLY A 195 -4.53 -14.39 -31.00
N ILE A 196 -5.52 -13.64 -30.53
CA ILE A 196 -5.40 -12.82 -29.31
C ILE A 196 -5.53 -13.74 -28.08
N PRO A 197 -4.47 -13.86 -27.24
CA PRO A 197 -4.46 -14.79 -26.10
C PRO A 197 -5.70 -14.68 -25.19
N LEU A 198 -6.10 -13.49 -24.80
CA LEU A 198 -7.28 -13.31 -23.96
C LEU A 198 -8.56 -13.80 -24.64
N ALA A 199 -8.71 -13.58 -25.94
CA ALA A 199 -9.87 -14.09 -26.70
C ALA A 199 -9.87 -15.63 -26.77
N LEU A 200 -8.70 -16.24 -26.93
CA LEU A 200 -8.52 -17.68 -26.91
C LEU A 200 -8.82 -18.30 -25.53
N GLU A 201 -8.34 -17.66 -24.45
CA GLU A 201 -8.62 -18.10 -23.07
C GLU A 201 -10.11 -18.01 -22.73
N LEU A 202 -10.78 -16.93 -23.13
CA LEU A 202 -12.23 -16.78 -22.98
C LEU A 202 -13.01 -17.83 -23.77
N ALA A 203 -12.55 -18.14 -24.98
CA ALA A 203 -13.13 -19.21 -25.80
C ALA A 203 -12.90 -20.59 -25.16
N ALA A 204 -11.69 -20.88 -24.70
CA ALA A 204 -11.34 -22.14 -24.04
C ALA A 204 -12.25 -22.43 -22.84
N GLY A 205 -12.57 -21.43 -22.01
CA GLY A 205 -13.49 -21.55 -20.88
C GLY A 205 -14.94 -21.93 -21.27
N ARG A 206 -15.29 -21.90 -22.57
CA ARG A 206 -16.61 -22.26 -23.08
C ARG A 206 -16.66 -23.63 -23.75
N LEU A 207 -15.53 -24.21 -24.08
CA LEU A 207 -15.43 -25.49 -24.73
C LEU A 207 -15.97 -26.69 -23.93
N PRO A 208 -16.06 -26.66 -22.58
CA PRO A 208 -16.80 -27.66 -21.82
C PRO A 208 -18.31 -27.68 -22.15
N LEU A 209 -18.88 -26.57 -22.62
CA LEU A 209 -20.32 -26.39 -22.87
C LEU A 209 -20.70 -26.36 -24.35
N LEU A 210 -19.77 -26.01 -25.24
CA LEU A 210 -20.00 -25.79 -26.67
C LEU A 210 -18.94 -26.48 -27.50
N SER A 211 -19.34 -27.11 -28.64
CA SER A 211 -18.37 -27.59 -29.62
C SER A 211 -17.71 -26.42 -30.38
N VAL A 212 -16.56 -26.69 -31.00
CA VAL A 212 -15.83 -25.69 -31.83
C VAL A 212 -16.73 -25.18 -32.97
N GLU A 213 -17.50 -26.07 -33.61
CA GLU A 213 -18.40 -25.69 -34.69
C GLU A 213 -19.57 -24.83 -34.21
N GLN A 214 -20.11 -25.11 -33.02
CA GLN A 214 -21.14 -24.28 -32.39
C GLN A 214 -20.62 -22.88 -32.06
N MET A 215 -19.36 -22.81 -31.68
CA MET A 215 -18.68 -21.51 -31.40
C MET A 215 -18.48 -20.73 -32.69
N LEU A 216 -17.97 -21.35 -33.74
CA LEU A 216 -17.80 -20.73 -35.05
C LEU A 216 -19.12 -20.17 -35.59
N PHE A 217 -20.18 -20.96 -35.55
CA PHE A 217 -21.52 -20.54 -35.97
C PHE A 217 -21.99 -19.26 -35.24
N ARG A 218 -21.82 -19.23 -33.93
CA ARG A 218 -22.22 -18.08 -33.09
C ARG A 218 -21.35 -16.85 -33.34
N LEU A 219 -20.07 -17.02 -33.64
CA LEU A 219 -19.17 -15.90 -34.00
C LEU A 219 -19.59 -15.31 -35.36
N ASP A 220 -20.02 -16.11 -36.34
CA ASP A 220 -20.47 -15.62 -37.64
C ASP A 220 -21.71 -14.74 -37.54
N ASP A 221 -22.72 -15.13 -36.74
CA ASP A 221 -23.91 -14.35 -36.52
C ASP A 221 -23.58 -12.94 -35.94
N ARG A 222 -22.59 -12.86 -35.08
CA ARG A 222 -22.18 -11.59 -34.45
C ARG A 222 -21.38 -10.68 -35.35
N PHE A 223 -20.50 -11.22 -36.16
CA PHE A 223 -19.79 -10.41 -37.17
C PHE A 223 -20.75 -9.75 -38.15
N ARG A 224 -21.90 -10.38 -38.45
CA ARG A 224 -22.97 -9.78 -39.26
C ARG A 224 -23.69 -8.63 -38.56
N LEU A 225 -23.92 -8.74 -37.23
CA LEU A 225 -24.59 -7.71 -36.43
C LEU A 225 -23.71 -6.48 -36.13
N LEU A 226 -22.38 -6.65 -36.06
CA LEU A 226 -21.44 -5.59 -35.70
C LEU A 226 -20.89 -4.80 -36.88
N THR A 227 -21.07 -5.26 -38.13
CA THR A 227 -20.67 -4.53 -39.33
C THR A 227 -21.55 -3.34 -39.65
N ASP A 228 -22.73 -3.23 -39.07
CA ASP A 228 -23.70 -2.18 -39.39
C ASP A 228 -23.60 -0.89 -38.55
N GLY A 229 -22.66 -0.76 -37.59
CA GLY A 229 -22.76 0.31 -36.60
C GLY A 229 -21.57 1.19 -36.28
N VAL A 230 -20.31 0.85 -36.50
CA VAL A 230 -19.16 1.68 -36.05
C VAL A 230 -18.02 1.73 -37.08
N CYS A 231 -18.02 2.79 -37.86
CA CYS A 231 -16.93 3.13 -38.76
C CYS A 231 -15.75 3.69 -37.96
N GLY A 232 -14.58 2.98 -37.90
CA GLY A 232 -13.32 3.57 -37.45
C GLY A 232 -12.47 2.82 -36.41
N ALA A 233 -12.96 1.75 -35.81
CA ALA A 233 -12.14 0.95 -34.90
C ALA A 233 -11.30 -0.10 -35.65
N LEU A 234 -10.04 -0.34 -35.20
CA LEU A 234 -9.19 -1.39 -35.78
C LEU A 234 -9.85 -2.78 -35.58
N PRO A 235 -9.83 -3.67 -36.60
CA PRO A 235 -10.48 -4.99 -36.56
C PRO A 235 -10.17 -5.79 -35.28
N ARG A 236 -8.94 -5.73 -34.78
CA ARG A 236 -8.48 -6.46 -33.59
C ARG A 236 -9.10 -5.96 -32.27
N HIS A 237 -9.44 -4.68 -32.18
CA HIS A 237 -10.19 -4.14 -31.02
C HIS A 237 -11.64 -4.61 -31.06
N GLN A 238 -12.21 -4.76 -32.23
CA GLN A 238 -13.54 -5.32 -32.41
C GLN A 238 -13.59 -6.79 -32.02
N THR A 239 -12.57 -7.58 -32.37
CA THR A 239 -12.49 -9.02 -32.04
C THR A 239 -12.43 -9.23 -30.54
N LEU A 240 -11.59 -8.50 -29.81
CA LEU A 240 -11.53 -8.64 -28.34
C LEU A 240 -12.81 -8.20 -27.66
N ARG A 241 -13.39 -7.07 -28.10
CA ARG A 241 -14.69 -6.61 -27.62
C ARG A 241 -15.81 -7.62 -27.94
N THR A 242 -15.76 -8.25 -29.10
CA THR A 242 -16.68 -9.31 -29.49
C THR A 242 -16.52 -10.56 -28.60
N ALA A 243 -15.28 -11.00 -28.33
CA ALA A 243 -15.02 -12.15 -27.46
C ALA A 243 -15.48 -11.90 -26.01
N ILE A 244 -15.20 -10.70 -25.46
CA ILE A 244 -15.68 -10.31 -24.14
C ILE A 244 -17.22 -10.19 -24.13
N GLY A 245 -17.80 -9.55 -25.12
CA GLY A 245 -19.25 -9.40 -25.28
C GLY A 245 -19.95 -10.76 -25.43
N TRP A 246 -19.33 -11.70 -26.11
CA TRP A 246 -19.84 -13.07 -26.19
C TRP A 246 -19.80 -13.77 -24.83
N SER A 247 -18.72 -13.63 -24.06
CA SER A 247 -18.67 -14.11 -22.69
C SER A 247 -19.78 -13.51 -21.83
N HIS A 248 -20.05 -12.21 -22.00
CA HIS A 248 -21.13 -11.51 -21.31
C HIS A 248 -22.52 -12.09 -21.66
N GLU A 249 -22.79 -12.41 -22.93
CA GLU A 249 -24.09 -12.97 -23.32
C GLU A 249 -24.32 -14.40 -22.83
N LEU A 250 -23.24 -15.17 -22.64
CA LEU A 250 -23.32 -16.52 -22.08
C LEU A 250 -23.48 -16.52 -20.55
N CYS A 251 -23.26 -15.38 -19.90
CA CYS A 251 -23.57 -15.18 -18.49
C CYS A 251 -25.08 -15.11 -18.28
N THR A 252 -25.54 -15.60 -17.13
CA THR A 252 -26.90 -15.37 -16.66
C THR A 252 -27.13 -13.86 -16.40
N PRO A 253 -28.36 -13.40 -16.33
CA PRO A 253 -28.64 -12.01 -15.98
C PRO A 253 -28.03 -11.56 -14.66
N GLU A 254 -28.02 -12.45 -13.65
CA GLU A 254 -27.42 -12.20 -12.34
C GLU A 254 -25.89 -12.12 -12.42
N GLU A 255 -25.23 -13.00 -13.18
CA GLU A 255 -23.78 -12.96 -13.42
C GLU A 255 -23.37 -11.68 -14.17
N ARG A 256 -24.14 -11.24 -15.17
CA ARG A 256 -23.91 -9.98 -15.89
C ARG A 256 -23.98 -8.78 -14.96
N LEU A 257 -24.99 -8.76 -14.09
CA LEU A 257 -25.17 -7.68 -13.12
C LEU A 257 -24.02 -7.68 -12.10
N LEU A 258 -23.63 -8.86 -11.59
CA LEU A 258 -22.49 -8.98 -10.69
C LEU A 258 -21.20 -8.53 -11.38
N TRP A 259 -20.93 -8.96 -12.60
CA TRP A 259 -19.78 -8.53 -13.37
C TRP A 259 -19.73 -6.99 -13.53
N ALA A 260 -20.86 -6.38 -13.91
CA ALA A 260 -20.95 -4.92 -14.01
C ALA A 260 -20.60 -4.24 -12.67
N ARG A 261 -21.18 -4.71 -11.55
CA ARG A 261 -20.94 -4.17 -10.22
C ARG A 261 -19.50 -4.37 -9.72
N LEU A 262 -18.88 -5.52 -10.03
CA LEU A 262 -17.48 -5.79 -9.68
C LEU A 262 -16.48 -4.83 -10.34
N SER A 263 -16.85 -4.16 -11.41
CA SER A 263 -15.98 -3.19 -12.10
C SER A 263 -15.58 -1.98 -11.26
N VAL A 264 -16.25 -1.72 -10.12
CA VAL A 264 -15.90 -0.61 -9.21
C VAL A 264 -14.67 -0.90 -8.35
N PHE A 265 -14.27 -2.16 -8.24
CA PHE A 265 -13.10 -2.56 -7.45
C PHE A 265 -11.80 -2.29 -8.21
N PRO A 266 -10.94 -1.37 -7.74
CA PRO A 266 -9.68 -1.05 -8.42
C PRO A 266 -8.55 -2.03 -8.13
N GLY A 267 -8.72 -2.95 -7.18
CA GLY A 267 -7.74 -3.95 -6.75
C GLY A 267 -8.35 -5.32 -6.53
N PRO A 268 -7.59 -6.28 -5.98
CA PRO A 268 -8.13 -7.55 -5.49
C PRO A 268 -9.16 -7.31 -4.38
N PHE A 269 -10.21 -8.09 -4.34
CA PHE A 269 -11.31 -7.99 -3.39
C PHE A 269 -11.67 -9.36 -2.82
N ASP A 270 -12.17 -9.39 -1.61
CA ASP A 270 -12.67 -10.59 -0.93
C ASP A 270 -14.18 -10.78 -1.11
N LEU A 271 -14.69 -11.91 -0.63
CA LEU A 271 -16.11 -12.24 -0.72
C LEU A 271 -16.98 -11.26 0.08
N GLU A 272 -16.58 -10.88 1.26
CA GLU A 272 -17.36 -10.00 2.15
C GLU A 272 -17.55 -8.61 1.53
N ALA A 273 -16.48 -8.06 0.92
CA ALA A 273 -16.58 -6.81 0.17
C ALA A 273 -17.56 -6.92 -1.00
N VAL A 274 -17.55 -8.03 -1.73
CA VAL A 274 -18.49 -8.26 -2.85
C VAL A 274 -19.92 -8.38 -2.34
N GLU A 275 -20.17 -9.12 -1.29
CA GLU A 275 -21.50 -9.28 -0.69
C GLU A 275 -22.06 -7.93 -0.24
N TYR A 276 -21.24 -7.11 0.40
CA TYR A 276 -21.66 -5.76 0.82
C TYR A 276 -21.86 -4.82 -0.38
N VAL A 277 -20.84 -4.68 -1.24
CA VAL A 277 -20.85 -3.68 -2.32
C VAL A 277 -21.84 -4.06 -3.42
N CYS A 278 -21.79 -5.30 -3.90
CA CYS A 278 -22.58 -5.74 -5.05
C CYS A 278 -23.96 -6.30 -4.66
N GLY A 279 -24.11 -6.74 -3.42
CA GLY A 279 -25.33 -7.35 -2.90
C GLY A 279 -26.52 -6.40 -2.81
N GLY A 280 -27.74 -6.95 -2.82
CA GLY A 280 -28.99 -6.22 -2.70
C GLY A 280 -30.20 -7.04 -3.14
N ARG A 281 -31.34 -6.39 -3.41
CA ARG A 281 -32.57 -7.09 -3.82
C ARG A 281 -32.41 -7.89 -5.11
N GLU A 282 -31.62 -7.37 -6.06
CA GLU A 282 -31.39 -7.98 -7.37
C GLU A 282 -30.31 -9.09 -7.30
N LEU A 283 -29.39 -8.99 -6.35
CA LEU A 283 -28.33 -9.95 -6.08
C LEU A 283 -28.30 -10.24 -4.56
N PRO A 284 -29.07 -11.22 -4.08
CA PRO A 284 -29.04 -11.60 -2.67
C PRO A 284 -27.63 -12.05 -2.27
N PRO A 285 -27.09 -11.61 -1.10
CA PRO A 285 -25.73 -11.96 -0.67
C PRO A 285 -25.45 -13.47 -0.69
N GLU A 286 -26.44 -14.28 -0.38
CA GLU A 286 -26.34 -15.75 -0.34
C GLU A 286 -26.04 -16.37 -1.72
N ARG A 287 -26.36 -15.64 -2.81
CA ARG A 287 -26.12 -16.09 -4.19
C ARG A 287 -24.74 -15.65 -4.72
N ILE A 288 -24.10 -14.68 -4.09
CA ILE A 288 -22.86 -14.06 -4.62
C ILE A 288 -21.74 -15.07 -4.77
N LEU A 289 -21.55 -15.97 -3.80
CA LEU A 289 -20.50 -16.99 -3.86
C LEU A 289 -20.69 -17.92 -5.08
N GLU A 290 -21.92 -18.35 -5.36
CA GLU A 290 -22.25 -19.18 -6.53
C GLU A 290 -21.95 -18.43 -7.83
N LEU A 291 -22.38 -17.16 -7.92
CA LEU A 291 -22.16 -16.30 -9.08
C LEU A 291 -20.69 -15.99 -9.32
N LEU A 292 -19.89 -15.76 -8.25
CA LEU A 292 -18.43 -15.64 -8.35
C LEU A 292 -17.81 -16.92 -8.91
N GLY A 293 -18.27 -18.09 -8.45
CA GLY A 293 -17.87 -19.39 -8.99
C GLY A 293 -18.15 -19.51 -10.49
N GLY A 294 -19.32 -19.03 -10.95
CA GLY A 294 -19.67 -18.95 -12.36
C GLY A 294 -18.71 -18.05 -13.16
N LEU A 295 -18.42 -16.84 -12.66
CA LEU A 295 -17.49 -15.91 -13.31
C LEU A 295 -16.04 -16.42 -13.32
N LEU A 296 -15.60 -17.13 -12.27
CA LEU A 296 -14.29 -17.80 -12.22
C LEU A 296 -14.19 -18.90 -13.28
N THR A 297 -15.19 -19.79 -13.36
CA THR A 297 -15.25 -20.88 -14.36
C THR A 297 -15.17 -20.32 -15.79
N GLN A 298 -15.70 -19.11 -15.99
CA GLN A 298 -15.68 -18.42 -17.28
C GLN A 298 -14.42 -17.61 -17.54
N SER A 299 -13.39 -17.69 -16.68
CA SER A 299 -12.14 -16.93 -16.79
C SER A 299 -12.32 -15.41 -16.81
N LEU A 300 -13.43 -14.91 -16.26
CA LEU A 300 -13.72 -13.48 -16.12
C LEU A 300 -13.10 -12.92 -14.83
N LEU A 301 -12.90 -13.79 -13.86
CA LEU A 301 -12.20 -13.50 -12.60
C LEU A 301 -11.01 -14.45 -12.44
N MET A 302 -10.04 -14.01 -11.67
CA MET A 302 -8.92 -14.83 -11.19
C MET A 302 -8.97 -14.87 -9.67
N ARG A 303 -8.64 -16.02 -9.09
CA ARG A 303 -8.46 -16.20 -7.66
C ARG A 303 -6.98 -16.03 -7.32
N GLU A 304 -6.69 -15.28 -6.29
CA GLU A 304 -5.35 -15.08 -5.73
C GLU A 304 -5.39 -15.47 -4.25
N ASP A 305 -4.45 -16.30 -3.80
CA ASP A 305 -4.32 -16.61 -2.39
C ASP A 305 -3.41 -15.56 -1.74
N THR A 306 -3.96 -14.77 -0.81
CA THR A 306 -3.24 -13.75 -0.06
C THR A 306 -3.03 -14.20 1.40
N PRO A 307 -2.12 -13.57 2.15
CA PRO A 307 -1.97 -13.84 3.58
C PRO A 307 -3.27 -13.61 4.38
N ALA A 308 -4.16 -12.75 3.88
CA ALA A 308 -5.47 -12.46 4.48
C ALA A 308 -6.57 -13.44 4.04
N GLY A 309 -6.26 -14.41 3.16
CA GLY A 309 -7.22 -15.36 2.61
C GLY A 309 -7.38 -15.27 1.10
N PRO A 310 -8.37 -15.97 0.51
CA PRO A 310 -8.64 -15.94 -0.93
C PRO A 310 -9.19 -14.58 -1.34
N ALA A 311 -8.56 -13.97 -2.34
CA ALA A 311 -9.01 -12.76 -3.00
C ALA A 311 -9.35 -13.04 -4.48
N TYR A 312 -10.14 -12.16 -5.07
CA TYR A 312 -10.54 -12.24 -6.46
C TYR A 312 -10.10 -11.00 -7.22
N ARG A 313 -9.68 -11.16 -8.45
CA ARG A 313 -9.27 -10.05 -9.31
C ARG A 313 -9.86 -10.18 -10.69
N MET A 314 -10.28 -9.05 -11.25
CA MET A 314 -10.74 -8.94 -12.63
C MET A 314 -9.67 -8.33 -13.51
N LEU A 315 -9.44 -8.87 -14.70
CA LEU A 315 -8.54 -8.26 -15.68
C LEU A 315 -9.06 -6.88 -16.10
N ASP A 316 -8.16 -5.93 -16.33
CA ASP A 316 -8.54 -4.54 -16.62
C ASP A 316 -9.46 -4.39 -17.84
N THR A 317 -9.24 -5.19 -18.89
CA THR A 317 -10.07 -5.16 -20.09
C THR A 317 -11.48 -5.70 -19.82
N VAL A 318 -11.59 -6.71 -18.95
CA VAL A 318 -12.86 -7.29 -18.51
C VAL A 318 -13.60 -6.31 -17.57
N ALA A 319 -12.87 -5.67 -16.67
CA ALA A 319 -13.39 -4.65 -15.78
C ALA A 319 -13.90 -3.42 -16.56
N ALA A 320 -13.15 -2.95 -17.57
CA ALA A 320 -13.57 -1.85 -18.43
C ALA A 320 -14.90 -2.14 -19.15
N TYR A 321 -15.08 -3.35 -19.65
CA TYR A 321 -16.34 -3.79 -20.26
C TYR A 321 -17.49 -3.80 -19.24
N GLY A 322 -17.24 -4.32 -18.03
CA GLY A 322 -18.23 -4.27 -16.94
C GLY A 322 -18.63 -2.85 -16.54
N ALA A 323 -17.66 -1.91 -16.51
CA ALA A 323 -17.91 -0.51 -16.19
C ALA A 323 -18.79 0.19 -17.22
N GLU A 324 -18.63 -0.11 -18.53
CA GLU A 324 -19.53 0.39 -19.57
C GLU A 324 -20.97 -0.08 -19.33
N TRP A 325 -21.16 -1.34 -18.94
CA TRP A 325 -22.49 -1.87 -18.60
C TRP A 325 -23.03 -1.25 -17.32
N LEU A 326 -22.22 -1.06 -16.30
CA LEU A 326 -22.63 -0.41 -15.05
C LEU A 326 -23.10 1.02 -15.32
N ALA A 327 -22.38 1.75 -16.18
CA ALA A 327 -22.78 3.10 -16.61
C ALA A 327 -24.11 3.08 -17.38
N ALA A 328 -24.28 2.12 -18.30
CA ALA A 328 -25.54 1.96 -19.06
C ALA A 328 -26.74 1.63 -18.15
N LEU A 329 -26.52 0.92 -17.04
CA LEU A 329 -27.53 0.64 -16.00
C LEU A 329 -27.83 1.87 -15.11
N GLY A 330 -27.03 2.93 -15.17
CA GLY A 330 -27.16 4.10 -14.30
C GLY A 330 -26.76 3.82 -12.83
N ASP A 331 -26.03 2.74 -12.55
CA ASP A 331 -25.77 2.24 -11.19
C ASP A 331 -24.36 2.60 -10.67
N THR A 332 -23.55 3.30 -11.48
CA THR A 332 -22.15 3.60 -11.20
C THR A 332 -21.98 4.35 -9.88
N GLU A 333 -22.74 5.43 -9.69
CA GLU A 333 -22.63 6.29 -8.51
C GLU A 333 -22.99 5.52 -7.22
N ARG A 334 -24.06 4.75 -7.27
CA ARG A 334 -24.51 3.91 -6.16
C ARG A 334 -23.44 2.89 -5.76
N MET A 335 -22.82 2.22 -6.74
CA MET A 335 -21.79 1.21 -6.48
C MET A 335 -20.49 1.84 -5.96
N ARG A 336 -20.09 3.00 -6.50
CA ARG A 336 -18.92 3.74 -6.00
C ARG A 336 -19.12 4.17 -4.55
N ARG A 337 -20.31 4.65 -4.17
CA ARG A 337 -20.62 5.01 -2.77
C ARG A 337 -20.61 3.78 -1.86
N ARG A 338 -21.20 2.67 -2.26
CA ARG A 338 -21.16 1.42 -1.47
C ARG A 338 -19.73 0.89 -1.30
N HIS A 339 -18.92 0.97 -2.34
CA HIS A 339 -17.51 0.62 -2.28
C HIS A 339 -16.78 1.53 -1.26
N ARG A 340 -16.95 2.84 -1.36
CA ARG A 340 -16.39 3.79 -0.39
C ARG A 340 -16.83 3.47 1.03
N ASP A 341 -18.12 3.26 1.26
CA ASP A 341 -18.69 3.02 2.59
C ASP A 341 -18.11 1.74 3.21
N TRP A 342 -17.91 0.69 2.41
CA TRP A 342 -17.24 -0.53 2.84
C TRP A 342 -15.80 -0.25 3.31
N TYR A 343 -15.00 0.41 2.49
CA TYR A 343 -13.59 0.64 2.80
C TYR A 343 -13.39 1.72 3.86
N MET A 344 -14.33 2.64 4.05
CA MET A 344 -14.36 3.52 5.24
C MET A 344 -14.64 2.72 6.51
N GLY A 345 -15.58 1.79 6.47
CA GLY A 345 -15.83 0.88 7.57
C GLY A 345 -14.61 0.03 7.92
N LEU A 346 -13.93 -0.49 6.90
CA LEU A 346 -12.68 -1.22 7.06
C LEU A 346 -11.59 -0.36 7.70
N ALA A 347 -11.39 0.88 7.22
CA ALA A 347 -10.41 1.80 7.79
C ALA A 347 -10.69 2.11 9.26
N THR A 348 -11.96 2.33 9.61
CA THR A 348 -12.38 2.57 10.99
C THR A 348 -12.11 1.34 11.87
N TRP A 349 -12.43 0.15 11.37
CA TRP A 349 -12.11 -1.09 12.08
C TRP A 349 -10.60 -1.26 12.27
N CYS A 350 -9.79 -1.00 11.24
CA CYS A 350 -8.34 -1.04 11.31
C CYS A 350 -7.79 -0.05 12.36
N GLU A 351 -8.34 1.17 12.43
CA GLU A 351 -7.93 2.14 13.45
C GLU A 351 -8.21 1.64 14.87
N LEU A 352 -9.39 1.04 15.11
CA LEU A 352 -9.76 0.47 16.41
C LEU A 352 -8.88 -0.72 16.79
N GLU A 353 -8.58 -1.59 15.83
CA GLU A 353 -7.74 -2.77 16.04
C GLU A 353 -6.23 -2.45 16.03
N TRP A 354 -5.83 -1.21 15.71
CA TRP A 354 -4.44 -0.81 15.79
C TRP A 354 -3.88 -0.89 17.22
N PHE A 355 -4.73 -0.79 18.23
CA PHE A 355 -4.37 -0.97 19.64
C PHE A 355 -4.73 -2.37 20.14
N SER A 356 -4.26 -3.40 19.45
CA SER A 356 -4.56 -4.80 19.74
C SER A 356 -3.45 -5.75 19.26
N PRO A 357 -3.48 -7.05 19.60
CA PRO A 357 -2.54 -8.04 19.08
C PRO A 357 -2.61 -8.23 17.56
N ARG A 358 -3.66 -7.71 16.90
CA ARG A 358 -3.86 -7.83 15.45
C ARG A 358 -3.15 -6.73 14.65
N GLN A 359 -2.37 -5.90 15.28
CA GLN A 359 -1.65 -4.78 14.65
C GLN A 359 -0.87 -5.18 13.37
N PRO A 360 -0.10 -6.30 13.31
CA PRO A 360 0.56 -6.74 12.07
C PRO A 360 -0.44 -7.15 10.98
N GLU A 361 -1.56 -7.77 11.35
CA GLU A 361 -2.64 -8.12 10.43
C GLU A 361 -3.30 -6.86 9.84
N VAL A 362 -3.58 -5.86 10.69
CA VAL A 362 -4.11 -4.56 10.27
C VAL A 362 -3.18 -3.86 9.29
N ALA A 363 -1.87 -3.87 9.55
CA ALA A 363 -0.88 -3.29 8.63
C ALA A 363 -0.90 -3.99 7.25
N ALA A 364 -0.90 -5.32 7.23
CA ALA A 364 -0.96 -6.11 5.99
C ALA A 364 -2.28 -5.93 5.22
N LEU A 365 -3.40 -5.89 5.94
CA LEU A 365 -4.72 -5.66 5.36
C LEU A 365 -4.83 -4.26 4.75
N THR A 366 -4.34 -3.25 5.46
CA THR A 366 -4.32 -1.86 4.96
C THR A 366 -3.49 -1.74 3.69
N GLU A 367 -2.35 -2.41 3.60
CA GLU A 367 -1.52 -2.44 2.39
C GLU A 367 -2.29 -3.05 1.20
N THR A 368 -2.99 -4.16 1.42
CA THR A 368 -3.81 -4.82 0.40
C THR A 368 -5.00 -3.95 -0.03
N ALA A 369 -5.63 -3.25 0.93
CA ALA A 369 -6.79 -2.39 0.70
C ALA A 369 -6.44 -1.02 0.11
N LEU A 370 -5.16 -0.64 0.04
CA LEU A 370 -4.74 0.70 -0.35
C LEU A 370 -5.31 1.20 -1.70
N PRO A 371 -5.38 0.40 -2.79
CA PRO A 371 -6.01 0.84 -4.03
C PRO A 371 -7.48 1.23 -3.86
N HIS A 372 -8.18 0.54 -2.97
CA HIS A 372 -9.58 0.80 -2.66
C HIS A 372 -9.76 2.04 -1.78
N LEU A 373 -8.90 2.22 -0.79
CA LEU A 373 -8.87 3.40 0.08
C LEU A 373 -8.58 4.67 -0.73
N ARG A 374 -7.65 4.61 -1.69
CA ARG A 374 -7.37 5.69 -2.65
C ARG A 374 -8.62 6.03 -3.48
N ALA A 375 -9.29 5.02 -4.03
CA ALA A 375 -10.51 5.23 -4.80
C ALA A 375 -11.67 5.79 -3.95
N ALA A 376 -11.73 5.44 -2.67
CA ALA A 376 -12.70 5.99 -1.73
C ALA A 376 -12.40 7.47 -1.42
N LEU A 377 -11.12 7.82 -1.17
CA LEU A 377 -10.67 9.20 -0.97
C LEU A 377 -10.92 10.07 -2.22
N ASP A 378 -10.58 9.56 -3.41
CA ASP A 378 -10.84 10.26 -4.68
C ASP A 378 -12.34 10.57 -4.85
N LEU A 379 -13.22 9.58 -4.58
CA LEU A 379 -14.66 9.81 -4.69
C LEU A 379 -15.14 10.90 -3.73
N CYS A 380 -14.67 10.89 -2.47
CA CYS A 380 -15.04 11.90 -1.49
C CYS A 380 -14.56 13.32 -1.88
N LEU A 381 -13.42 13.41 -2.58
CA LEU A 381 -12.87 14.68 -3.06
C LEU A 381 -13.56 15.18 -4.36
N GLU A 382 -14.12 14.25 -5.17
CA GLU A 382 -14.93 14.61 -6.35
C GLU A 382 -16.27 15.27 -5.97
N LEU A 383 -16.78 15.02 -4.75
CA LEU A 383 -18.09 15.45 -4.27
C LEU A 383 -17.93 16.47 -3.12
N PRO A 384 -18.00 17.78 -3.38
CA PRO A 384 -17.80 18.82 -2.36
C PRO A 384 -18.71 18.67 -1.13
N GLU A 385 -19.93 18.20 -1.31
CA GLU A 385 -20.88 17.90 -0.22
C GLU A 385 -20.43 16.76 0.70
N GLU A 386 -19.52 15.91 0.23
CA GLU A 386 -18.95 14.78 0.97
C GLU A 386 -17.52 15.05 1.48
N ALA A 387 -17.05 16.31 1.47
CA ALA A 387 -15.71 16.71 1.92
C ALA A 387 -15.38 16.22 3.34
N HIS A 388 -16.38 16.17 4.23
CA HIS A 388 -16.23 15.65 5.59
C HIS A 388 -15.86 14.17 5.61
N LEU A 389 -16.29 13.37 4.65
CA LEU A 389 -15.93 11.96 4.53
C LEU A 389 -14.46 11.81 4.09
N ALA A 390 -13.98 12.70 3.20
CA ALA A 390 -12.56 12.73 2.84
C ALA A 390 -11.69 13.06 4.06
N GLN A 391 -12.06 14.08 4.84
CA GLN A 391 -11.37 14.47 6.07
C GLN A 391 -11.39 13.34 7.11
N HIS A 392 -12.55 12.70 7.30
CA HIS A 392 -12.70 11.58 8.22
C HIS A 392 -11.80 10.41 7.80
N LEU A 393 -11.87 9.97 6.54
CA LEU A 393 -11.10 8.83 6.06
C LEU A 393 -9.59 9.10 6.11
N ALA A 394 -9.14 10.28 5.65
CA ALA A 394 -7.73 10.65 5.70
C ALA A 394 -7.20 10.72 7.15
N GLY A 395 -8.00 11.25 8.07
CA GLY A 395 -7.67 11.28 9.51
C GLY A 395 -7.69 9.90 10.17
N THR A 396 -8.63 9.02 9.80
CA THR A 396 -8.74 7.65 10.32
C THR A 396 -7.54 6.78 9.96
N LEU A 397 -6.93 7.03 8.81
CA LEU A 397 -5.74 6.31 8.33
C LEU A 397 -4.41 6.80 8.95
N TRP A 398 -4.45 7.57 10.06
CA TRP A 398 -3.24 8.07 10.71
C TRP A 398 -2.20 6.98 11.00
N PHE A 399 -2.65 5.79 11.40
CA PHE A 399 -1.79 4.64 11.69
C PHE A 399 -1.08 4.13 10.43
N ALA A 400 -1.74 4.19 9.27
CA ALA A 400 -1.15 3.84 7.99
C ALA A 400 -0.10 4.88 7.55
N TRP A 401 -0.39 6.17 7.79
CA TRP A 401 0.52 7.24 7.45
C TRP A 401 1.76 7.25 8.32
N VAL A 402 1.57 7.17 9.64
CA VAL A 402 2.63 7.27 10.64
C VAL A 402 3.21 5.90 10.98
N GLY A 403 2.38 4.97 11.45
CA GLY A 403 2.83 3.67 11.94
C GLY A 403 3.31 2.71 10.85
N CYS A 404 2.85 2.87 9.61
CA CYS A 404 3.27 2.06 8.46
C CYS A 404 4.13 2.81 7.44
N GLY A 405 4.69 3.96 7.82
CA GLY A 405 5.71 4.66 7.04
C GLY A 405 5.24 5.25 5.71
N ARG A 406 4.03 5.82 5.66
CA ARG A 406 3.44 6.42 4.44
C ARG A 406 3.20 7.92 4.60
N LEU A 407 4.17 8.64 5.20
CA LEU A 407 4.01 10.05 5.58
C LEU A 407 3.65 10.97 4.40
N SER A 408 4.35 10.85 3.28
CA SER A 408 4.12 11.74 2.12
C SER A 408 2.77 11.50 1.47
N GLU A 409 2.32 10.26 1.36
CA GLU A 409 0.99 9.94 0.84
C GLU A 409 -0.09 10.44 1.82
N GLY A 410 0.11 10.24 3.12
CA GLY A 410 -0.76 10.77 4.16
C GLY A 410 -0.90 12.29 4.08
N ARG A 411 0.22 13.00 3.93
CA ARG A 411 0.24 14.46 3.74
C ARG A 411 -0.58 14.88 2.53
N HIS A 412 -0.36 14.23 1.38
CA HIS A 412 -1.09 14.51 0.13
C HIS A 412 -2.61 14.43 0.32
N TRP A 413 -3.11 13.36 0.93
CA TRP A 413 -4.54 13.18 1.14
C TRP A 413 -5.11 14.14 2.20
N LEU A 414 -4.38 14.39 3.28
CA LEU A 414 -4.78 15.30 4.35
C LEU A 414 -4.87 16.75 3.84
N GLU A 415 -3.85 17.24 3.13
CA GLU A 415 -3.85 18.60 2.57
C GLU A 415 -5.00 18.80 1.58
N ARG A 416 -5.25 17.84 0.67
CA ARG A 416 -6.37 17.90 -0.27
C ARG A 416 -7.72 17.90 0.42
N SER A 417 -7.89 17.07 1.46
CA SER A 417 -9.14 16.98 2.19
C SER A 417 -9.42 18.23 3.03
N ILE A 418 -8.40 18.82 3.65
CA ILE A 418 -8.52 20.04 4.47
C ILE A 418 -8.75 21.28 3.60
N ALA A 419 -8.26 21.29 2.36
CA ALA A 419 -8.52 22.38 1.40
C ALA A 419 -10.01 22.53 1.07
N LEU A 420 -10.83 21.51 1.31
CA LEU A 420 -12.27 21.55 1.15
C LEU A 420 -12.94 21.98 2.47
N GLU A 421 -13.86 22.95 2.36
CA GLU A 421 -14.69 23.33 3.51
C GLU A 421 -15.73 22.24 3.80
N SER A 422 -15.89 21.89 5.09
CA SER A 422 -16.92 20.97 5.54
C SER A 422 -17.61 21.50 6.80
N GLY A 423 -18.90 21.26 6.91
CA GLY A 423 -19.67 21.61 8.13
C GLY A 423 -19.44 20.64 9.32
N HIS A 424 -18.55 19.65 9.16
CA HIS A 424 -18.28 18.60 10.14
C HIS A 424 -16.96 18.86 10.86
N GLU A 425 -17.03 19.62 11.94
CA GLU A 425 -15.86 20.09 12.69
C GLU A 425 -14.99 18.93 13.21
N GLU A 426 -15.58 17.86 13.69
CA GLU A 426 -14.85 16.71 14.25
C GLU A 426 -13.94 16.04 13.21
N ALA A 427 -14.42 15.81 11.99
CA ALA A 427 -13.64 15.22 10.92
C ALA A 427 -12.47 16.13 10.52
N ARG A 428 -12.71 17.45 10.44
CA ARG A 428 -11.67 18.44 10.12
C ARG A 428 -10.61 18.50 11.22
N LEU A 429 -11.02 18.52 12.47
CA LEU A 429 -10.08 18.54 13.61
C LEU A 429 -9.17 17.31 13.61
N LYS A 430 -9.75 16.12 13.34
CA LYS A 430 -8.98 14.88 13.22
C LYS A 430 -7.96 14.98 12.08
N ALA A 431 -8.37 15.41 10.89
CA ALA A 431 -7.46 15.59 9.75
C ALA A 431 -6.35 16.61 10.05
N LEU A 432 -6.65 17.71 10.75
CA LEU A 432 -5.66 18.75 11.10
C LEU A 432 -4.59 18.24 12.08
N TRP A 433 -4.96 17.55 13.18
CA TRP A 433 -3.93 17.06 14.10
C TRP A 433 -3.10 15.94 13.48
N VAL A 434 -3.69 15.12 12.60
CA VAL A 434 -2.95 14.09 11.86
C VAL A 434 -2.00 14.74 10.86
N LEU A 435 -2.43 15.77 10.12
CA LEU A 435 -1.55 16.55 9.24
C LEU A 435 -0.38 17.16 10.03
N GLY A 436 -0.68 17.74 11.18
CA GLY A 436 0.35 18.28 12.06
C GLY A 436 1.35 17.22 12.50
N TYR A 437 0.89 16.01 12.85
CA TYR A 437 1.76 14.90 13.23
C TYR A 437 2.66 14.46 12.08
N VAL A 438 2.08 14.26 10.90
CA VAL A 438 2.84 13.90 9.69
C VAL A 438 3.90 14.96 9.39
N ALA A 439 3.54 16.25 9.46
CA ALA A 439 4.48 17.35 9.22
C ALA A 439 5.61 17.42 10.27
N VAL A 440 5.31 17.15 11.55
CA VAL A 440 6.33 17.02 12.62
C VAL A 440 7.35 15.94 12.26
N LEU A 441 6.89 14.75 11.89
CA LEU A 441 7.77 13.62 11.57
C LEU A 441 8.56 13.83 10.26
N GLN A 442 8.06 14.67 9.36
CA GLN A 442 8.78 15.11 8.17
C GLN A 442 9.75 16.25 8.43
N GLY A 443 9.77 16.82 9.63
CA GLY A 443 10.62 17.97 9.98
C GLY A 443 10.14 19.32 9.43
N ASP A 444 8.89 19.40 8.90
CA ASP A 444 8.26 20.65 8.48
C ASP A 444 7.61 21.36 9.65
N GLY A 445 8.43 21.96 10.50
CA GLY A 445 7.95 22.69 11.68
C GLY A 445 6.97 23.82 11.35
N THR A 446 7.10 24.46 10.19
CA THR A 446 6.20 25.56 9.76
C THR A 446 4.80 25.04 9.47
N ALA A 447 4.68 23.98 8.66
CA ALA A 447 3.39 23.37 8.34
C ALA A 447 2.76 22.71 9.59
N ALA A 448 3.60 22.06 10.41
CA ALA A 448 3.16 21.44 11.66
C ALA A 448 2.52 22.48 12.61
N VAL A 449 3.21 23.57 12.88
CA VAL A 449 2.71 24.65 13.75
C VAL A 449 1.41 25.24 13.20
N ALA A 450 1.35 25.51 11.89
CA ALA A 450 0.14 26.06 11.26
C ALA A 450 -1.08 25.13 11.45
N ALA A 451 -0.96 23.84 11.10
CA ALA A 451 -2.04 22.88 11.21
C ALA A 451 -2.48 22.64 12.68
N LEU A 452 -1.50 22.49 13.60
CA LEU A 452 -1.78 22.20 14.99
C LEU A 452 -2.37 23.40 15.73
N HIS A 453 -1.95 24.64 15.41
CA HIS A 453 -2.58 25.83 15.97
C HIS A 453 -4.00 26.02 15.45
N GLU A 454 -4.25 25.84 14.13
CA GLU A 454 -5.62 25.86 13.59
C GLU A 454 -6.49 24.81 14.32
N CYS A 455 -5.99 23.57 14.45
CA CYS A 455 -6.71 22.51 15.15
C CYS A 455 -7.06 22.94 16.58
N ARG A 456 -6.10 23.46 17.35
CA ARG A 456 -6.29 23.84 18.74
C ARG A 456 -7.27 25.01 18.92
N GLU A 457 -7.19 26.04 18.05
CA GLU A 457 -8.14 27.17 18.10
C GLU A 457 -9.56 26.71 17.78
N ARG A 458 -9.74 25.89 16.77
CA ARG A 458 -11.04 25.34 16.38
C ARG A 458 -11.59 24.37 17.44
N ALA A 459 -10.72 23.52 18.01
CA ALA A 459 -11.08 22.60 19.09
C ALA A 459 -11.62 23.32 20.32
N ARG A 460 -10.95 24.43 20.71
CA ARG A 460 -11.44 25.30 21.81
C ARG A 460 -12.78 25.93 21.49
N SER A 461 -12.95 26.44 20.27
CA SER A 461 -14.18 27.08 19.82
C SER A 461 -15.35 26.11 19.80
N SER A 462 -15.11 24.86 19.38
CA SER A 462 -16.11 23.77 19.34
C SER A 462 -16.22 22.97 20.66
N ARG A 463 -15.40 23.28 21.66
CA ARG A 463 -15.29 22.56 22.94
C ARG A 463 -14.94 21.08 22.77
N ASN A 464 -14.09 20.77 21.81
CA ASN A 464 -13.58 19.42 21.61
C ASN A 464 -12.24 19.24 22.35
N ALA A 465 -12.32 18.88 23.63
CA ALA A 465 -11.15 18.71 24.49
C ALA A 465 -10.18 17.62 23.99
N LEU A 466 -10.69 16.58 23.35
CA LEU A 466 -9.87 15.48 22.83
C LEU A 466 -8.99 15.96 21.65
N ALA A 467 -9.55 16.70 20.70
CA ALA A 467 -8.78 17.24 19.58
C ALA A 467 -7.77 18.29 20.05
N GLU A 468 -8.11 19.10 21.10
CA GLU A 468 -7.15 20.03 21.71
C GLU A 468 -5.98 19.27 22.35
N ALA A 469 -6.23 18.16 23.03
CA ALA A 469 -5.21 17.32 23.62
C ALA A 469 -4.29 16.70 22.56
N TYR A 470 -4.85 16.15 21.48
CA TYR A 470 -4.04 15.63 20.37
C TYR A 470 -3.17 16.71 19.74
N ALA A 471 -3.72 17.88 19.43
CA ALA A 471 -2.94 18.97 18.84
C ALA A 471 -1.83 19.48 19.77
N THR A 472 -2.09 19.57 21.07
CA THR A 472 -1.09 19.98 22.08
C THR A 472 0.00 18.92 22.24
N HIS A 473 -0.35 17.64 22.24
CA HIS A 473 0.59 16.52 22.25
C HIS A 473 1.57 16.63 21.08
N ARG A 474 1.07 16.84 19.84
CA ARG A 474 1.95 16.94 18.65
C ARG A 474 2.82 18.19 18.64
N LEU A 475 2.37 19.29 19.24
CA LEU A 475 3.25 20.45 19.50
C LEU A 475 4.37 20.11 20.50
N GLY A 476 4.08 19.28 21.49
CA GLY A 476 5.10 18.76 22.41
C GLY A 476 6.08 17.81 21.72
N CYS A 477 5.62 16.96 20.82
CA CYS A 477 6.48 16.13 19.97
C CYS A 477 7.42 16.99 19.10
N LEU A 478 6.91 18.06 18.50
CA LEU A 478 7.75 19.02 17.77
C LEU A 478 8.83 19.65 18.68
N ALA A 479 8.49 20.03 19.91
CA ALA A 479 9.44 20.56 20.88
C ALA A 479 10.53 19.53 21.23
N LEU A 480 10.18 18.26 21.42
CA LEU A 480 11.12 17.17 21.63
C LEU A 480 12.11 17.03 20.46
N LEU A 481 11.61 17.06 19.22
CA LEU A 481 12.44 16.91 18.02
C LEU A 481 13.29 18.16 17.69
N THR A 482 13.03 19.28 18.37
CA THR A 482 13.79 20.54 18.26
C THR A 482 14.59 20.85 19.52
N ASP A 483 14.86 19.84 20.36
CA ASP A 483 15.67 19.89 21.58
C ASP A 483 15.12 20.80 22.70
N ASP A 484 13.86 21.22 22.65
CA ASP A 484 13.20 21.93 23.76
C ASP A 484 12.51 20.92 24.71
N MET A 485 13.33 20.18 25.47
CA MET A 485 12.87 19.08 26.33
C MET A 485 11.89 19.56 27.43
N ALA A 486 12.14 20.77 27.99
CA ALA A 486 11.26 21.34 29.02
C ALA A 486 9.87 21.64 28.44
N ARG A 487 9.81 22.19 27.25
CA ARG A 487 8.56 22.48 26.56
C ARG A 487 7.84 21.21 26.12
N ALA A 488 8.60 20.19 25.70
CA ALA A 488 8.05 18.88 25.36
C ALA A 488 7.34 18.24 26.57
N GLU A 489 8.00 18.19 27.76
CA GLU A 489 7.40 17.66 28.98
C GLU A 489 6.15 18.45 29.40
N GLU A 490 6.19 19.79 29.33
CA GLU A 490 5.04 20.63 29.67
C GLU A 490 3.82 20.32 28.79
N LEU A 491 4.01 20.33 27.46
CA LEU A 491 2.92 20.18 26.51
C LEU A 491 2.37 18.76 26.48
N ILE A 492 3.26 17.76 26.45
CA ILE A 492 2.84 16.35 26.42
C ILE A 492 2.23 15.97 27.78
N GLY A 493 2.81 16.42 28.88
CA GLY A 493 2.26 16.21 30.23
C GLY A 493 0.83 16.73 30.34
N TRP A 494 0.58 17.95 29.90
CA TRP A 494 -0.77 18.51 29.85
C TRP A 494 -1.73 17.65 28.99
N ALA A 495 -1.26 17.19 27.85
CA ALA A 495 -2.09 16.33 26.98
C ALA A 495 -2.37 14.97 27.61
N LEU A 496 -1.40 14.35 28.28
CA LEU A 496 -1.58 13.07 28.99
C LEU A 496 -2.57 13.20 30.15
N ASP A 497 -2.55 14.31 30.90
CA ASP A 497 -3.55 14.59 31.93
C ASP A 497 -4.96 14.73 31.32
N SER A 498 -5.07 15.47 30.21
CA SER A 498 -6.32 15.60 29.47
C SER A 498 -6.86 14.24 28.96
N TYR A 499 -6.00 13.39 28.40
CA TYR A 499 -6.38 12.04 27.98
C TYR A 499 -6.90 11.20 29.16
N ARG A 500 -6.24 11.29 30.31
CA ARG A 500 -6.66 10.58 31.53
C ARG A 500 -8.05 11.05 32.00
N GLU A 501 -8.29 12.36 32.00
CA GLU A 501 -9.59 12.93 32.36
C GLU A 501 -10.70 12.50 31.39
N LEU A 502 -10.38 12.35 30.10
CA LEU A 502 -11.31 11.91 29.05
C LEU A 502 -11.48 10.38 28.99
N GLY A 503 -10.67 9.62 29.71
CA GLY A 503 -10.66 8.15 29.65
C GLY A 503 -10.09 7.60 28.33
N GLU A 504 -9.27 8.39 27.63
CA GLU A 504 -8.65 7.99 26.37
C GLU A 504 -7.40 7.15 26.61
N LEU A 505 -7.32 5.98 25.96
CA LEU A 505 -6.16 5.10 25.99
C LEU A 505 -6.01 4.39 24.65
N ASN A 506 -4.92 4.68 23.97
CA ASN A 506 -4.56 4.05 22.68
C ASN A 506 -3.06 4.22 22.40
N SER A 507 -2.57 3.75 21.26
CA SER A 507 -1.15 3.85 20.86
C SER A 507 -0.60 5.28 20.87
N ASN A 508 -1.42 6.30 20.54
CA ASN A 508 -0.97 7.70 20.57
C ASN A 508 -0.76 8.20 22.01
N VAL A 509 -1.61 7.77 22.95
CA VAL A 509 -1.47 8.13 24.38
C VAL A 509 -0.19 7.50 24.94
N LEU A 510 0.03 6.21 24.66
CA LEU A 510 1.26 5.53 25.08
C LEU A 510 2.51 6.14 24.43
N MET A 511 2.41 6.56 23.16
CA MET A 511 3.51 7.26 22.47
C MET A 511 3.86 8.57 23.22
N GLY A 512 2.86 9.32 23.70
CA GLY A 512 3.12 10.52 24.50
C GLY A 512 3.89 10.22 25.79
N GLN A 513 3.60 9.10 26.46
CA GLN A 513 4.38 8.66 27.63
C GLN A 513 5.84 8.32 27.25
N VAL A 514 6.06 7.67 26.10
CA VAL A 514 7.38 7.37 25.59
C VAL A 514 8.13 8.65 25.20
N GLU A 515 7.46 9.62 24.57
CA GLU A 515 8.05 10.90 24.19
C GLU A 515 8.50 11.71 25.44
N VAL A 516 7.70 11.71 26.52
CA VAL A 516 8.13 12.26 27.82
C VAL A 516 9.32 11.50 28.40
N ALA A 517 9.31 10.17 28.30
CA ALA A 517 10.44 9.36 28.74
C ALA A 517 11.72 9.64 27.93
N MET A 518 11.61 9.92 26.61
CA MET A 518 12.75 10.38 25.79
C MET A 518 13.29 11.71 26.28
N ALA A 519 12.42 12.71 26.52
CA ALA A 519 12.82 14.03 27.02
C ALA A 519 13.58 13.91 28.36
N ARG A 520 13.08 13.09 29.28
CA ARG A 520 13.74 12.80 30.56
C ARG A 520 15.08 12.10 30.41
N ALA A 521 15.14 11.09 29.53
CA ALA A 521 16.39 10.38 29.29
C ALA A 521 17.48 11.31 28.74
N PHE A 522 17.13 12.19 27.83
CA PHE A 522 18.05 13.16 27.24
C PHE A 522 18.48 14.27 28.22
N THR A 523 17.66 14.60 29.20
CA THR A 523 18.00 15.53 30.28
C THR A 523 18.68 14.86 31.48
N GLY A 524 18.85 13.52 31.46
CA GLY A 524 19.58 12.76 32.47
C GLY A 524 18.69 12.13 33.56
N ASP A 525 17.39 12.32 33.56
CA ASP A 525 16.45 11.59 34.45
C ASP A 525 16.18 10.17 33.89
N LEU A 526 17.19 9.32 33.98
CA LEU A 526 17.10 7.93 33.52
C LEU A 526 16.15 7.06 34.35
N GLU A 527 16.01 7.35 35.65
CA GLU A 527 15.11 6.60 36.52
C GLU A 527 13.66 6.86 36.17
N GLY A 528 13.28 8.13 35.99
CA GLY A 528 11.94 8.52 35.56
C GLY A 528 11.59 8.00 34.17
N ALA A 529 12.55 8.05 33.24
CA ALA A 529 12.38 7.52 31.88
C ALA A 529 12.14 5.99 31.89
N VAL A 530 12.93 5.23 32.64
CA VAL A 530 12.80 3.77 32.75
C VAL A 530 11.45 3.40 33.42
N ALA A 531 11.03 4.13 34.46
CA ALA A 531 9.77 3.84 35.12
C ALA A 531 8.58 3.98 34.15
N LEU A 532 8.51 5.11 33.40
CA LEU A 532 7.48 5.32 32.38
C LEU A 532 7.51 4.24 31.27
N CYS A 533 8.67 3.92 30.74
CA CYS A 533 8.77 2.95 29.65
C CYS A 533 8.45 1.52 30.11
N ARG A 534 8.67 1.17 31.38
CA ARG A 534 8.23 -0.12 31.93
C ARG A 534 6.71 -0.18 32.05
N GLU A 535 6.07 0.88 32.52
CA GLU A 535 4.60 0.98 32.57
C GLU A 535 4.01 0.85 31.14
N VAL A 536 4.54 1.61 30.17
CA VAL A 536 4.10 1.50 28.77
C VAL A 536 4.30 0.08 28.25
N ARG A 537 5.43 -0.54 28.50
CA ARG A 537 5.73 -1.90 28.05
C ARG A 537 4.73 -2.91 28.65
N GLU A 538 4.40 -2.81 29.94
CA GLU A 538 3.40 -3.67 30.59
C GLU A 538 2.04 -3.53 29.92
N ILE A 539 1.58 -2.30 29.67
CA ILE A 539 0.31 -2.06 28.97
C ILE A 539 0.36 -2.62 27.54
N CYS A 540 1.45 -2.41 26.81
CA CYS A 540 1.64 -2.94 25.47
C CYS A 540 1.61 -4.48 25.45
N GLU A 541 2.25 -5.14 26.41
CA GLU A 541 2.25 -6.60 26.54
C GLU A 541 0.84 -7.14 26.87
N GLU A 542 0.11 -6.48 27.75
CA GLU A 542 -1.27 -6.84 28.08
C GLU A 542 -2.23 -6.68 26.89
N ARG A 543 -2.01 -5.66 26.07
CA ARG A 543 -2.84 -5.35 24.91
C ARG A 543 -2.37 -6.02 23.61
N GLY A 544 -1.14 -6.55 23.60
CA GLY A 544 -0.50 -7.08 22.40
C GLY A 544 -0.08 -6.00 21.40
N GLU A 545 0.08 -4.76 21.86
CA GLU A 545 0.49 -3.62 21.06
C GLU A 545 2.01 -3.65 20.83
N LEU A 546 2.46 -3.56 19.59
CA LEU A 546 3.86 -3.71 19.22
C LEU A 546 4.52 -2.38 18.83
N TRP A 547 3.80 -1.51 18.13
CA TRP A 547 4.40 -0.31 17.53
C TRP A 547 4.95 0.65 18.58
N THR A 548 4.15 1.04 19.56
CA THR A 548 4.62 1.92 20.66
C THR A 548 5.62 1.20 21.57
N ARG A 549 5.45 -0.12 21.74
CA ARG A 549 6.40 -0.94 22.48
C ARG A 549 7.81 -0.83 21.91
N ALA A 550 7.98 -0.80 20.58
CA ALA A 550 9.29 -0.63 19.96
C ALA A 550 10.00 0.66 20.41
N TYR A 551 9.27 1.76 20.50
CA TYR A 551 9.83 3.03 20.97
C TYR A 551 10.14 3.03 22.48
N ALA A 552 9.33 2.35 23.30
CA ALA A 552 9.65 2.14 24.71
C ALA A 552 10.93 1.30 24.88
N LEU A 553 11.12 0.26 24.06
CA LEU A 553 12.33 -0.56 24.05
C LEU A 553 13.57 0.26 23.67
N TYR A 554 13.45 1.21 22.73
CA TYR A 554 14.54 2.13 22.38
C TYR A 554 14.99 2.96 23.59
N VAL A 555 14.07 3.56 24.35
CA VAL A 555 14.40 4.37 25.54
C VAL A 555 15.02 3.50 26.64
N LEU A 556 14.48 2.31 26.86
CA LEU A 556 15.05 1.35 27.83
C LEU A 556 16.47 0.93 27.42
N ALA A 557 16.71 0.70 26.13
CA ALA A 557 18.03 0.36 25.60
C ALA A 557 19.03 1.52 25.76
N TYR A 558 18.61 2.76 25.48
CA TYR A 558 19.42 3.95 25.72
C TYR A 558 19.83 4.04 27.19
N SER A 559 18.88 3.84 28.10
CA SER A 559 19.14 3.84 29.54
C SER A 559 20.04 2.69 29.98
N ALA A 560 19.89 1.50 29.41
CA ALA A 560 20.76 0.33 29.68
C ALA A 560 22.21 0.60 29.20
N TRP A 561 22.35 1.12 27.96
CA TRP A 561 23.67 1.50 27.43
C TRP A 561 24.36 2.53 28.32
N THR A 562 23.66 3.59 28.76
CA THR A 562 24.22 4.64 29.65
C THR A 562 24.74 4.07 30.97
N ARG A 563 24.10 3.00 31.48
CA ARG A 563 24.55 2.28 32.70
C ARG A 563 25.66 1.26 32.44
N GLY A 564 26.09 1.08 31.19
CA GLY A 564 27.09 0.07 30.80
C GLY A 564 26.53 -1.37 30.67
N ALA A 565 25.22 -1.56 30.70
CA ALA A 565 24.54 -2.83 30.54
C ALA A 565 24.34 -3.18 29.03
N TYR A 566 25.45 -3.33 28.30
CA TYR A 566 25.41 -3.41 26.83
C TYR A 566 24.65 -4.64 26.31
N GLY A 567 24.76 -5.80 26.97
CA GLY A 567 24.01 -7.00 26.61
C GLY A 567 22.51 -6.79 26.68
N GLU A 568 22.00 -6.17 27.76
CA GLU A 568 20.58 -5.78 27.90
C GLU A 568 20.16 -4.80 26.79
N ALA A 569 20.98 -3.78 26.52
CA ALA A 569 20.69 -2.81 25.47
C ALA A 569 20.57 -3.46 24.08
N ARG A 570 21.46 -4.40 23.76
CA ARG A 570 21.46 -5.16 22.52
C ARG A 570 20.20 -6.00 22.35
N GLU A 571 19.78 -6.73 23.40
CA GLU A 571 18.54 -7.54 23.37
C GLU A 571 17.32 -6.67 23.09
N LEU A 572 17.19 -5.55 23.80
CA LEU A 572 16.09 -4.58 23.60
C LEU A 572 16.07 -3.99 22.18
N LEU A 573 17.25 -3.64 21.65
CA LEU A 573 17.36 -3.07 20.29
C LEU A 573 17.10 -4.11 19.20
N THR A 574 17.50 -5.36 19.40
CA THR A 574 17.19 -6.43 18.46
C THR A 574 15.67 -6.61 18.31
N GLU A 575 14.93 -6.60 19.42
CA GLU A 575 13.48 -6.66 19.40
C GLU A 575 12.88 -5.39 18.75
N CYS A 576 13.39 -4.21 19.08
CA CYS A 576 12.98 -2.94 18.50
C CYS A 576 13.13 -2.91 16.96
N VAL A 577 14.27 -3.41 16.43
CA VAL A 577 14.54 -3.51 14.98
C VAL A 577 13.52 -4.45 14.31
N LEU A 578 13.24 -5.62 14.91
CA LEU A 578 12.27 -6.59 14.36
C LEU A 578 10.88 -5.99 14.26
N ILE A 579 10.40 -5.31 15.30
CA ILE A 579 9.07 -4.71 15.32
C ILE A 579 8.99 -3.60 14.27
N ASN A 580 9.92 -2.64 14.24
CA ASN A 580 9.91 -1.54 13.28
C ASN A 580 10.03 -2.04 11.83
N HIS A 581 10.80 -3.10 11.60
CA HIS A 581 10.86 -3.74 10.28
C HIS A 581 9.52 -4.33 9.85
N THR A 582 8.76 -4.93 10.78
CA THR A 582 7.43 -5.50 10.51
C THR A 582 6.45 -4.44 10.01
N PHE A 583 6.46 -3.26 10.62
CA PHE A 583 5.57 -2.15 10.26
C PHE A 583 6.14 -1.25 9.15
N ARG A 584 7.40 -1.45 8.74
CA ARG A 584 8.12 -0.54 7.83
C ARG A 584 8.27 0.87 8.42
N ASP A 585 8.29 0.98 9.73
CA ASP A 585 8.57 2.23 10.42
C ASP A 585 10.07 2.53 10.34
N LEU A 586 10.47 3.32 9.34
CA LEU A 586 11.88 3.64 9.12
C LEU A 586 12.44 4.56 10.19
N VAL A 587 11.63 5.42 10.79
CA VAL A 587 12.08 6.31 11.86
C VAL A 587 12.53 5.49 13.05
N GLY A 588 11.65 4.62 13.55
CA GLY A 588 11.98 3.72 14.65
C GLY A 588 13.13 2.76 14.31
N LEU A 589 13.15 2.25 13.06
CA LEU A 589 14.20 1.34 12.60
C LEU A 589 15.59 1.98 12.63
N VAL A 590 15.73 3.17 12.06
CA VAL A 590 17.02 3.83 11.94
C VAL A 590 17.53 4.33 13.31
N LEU A 591 16.65 4.82 14.18
CA LEU A 591 16.99 5.17 15.55
C LEU A 591 17.54 3.93 16.31
N ALA A 592 16.88 2.78 16.16
CA ALA A 592 17.31 1.54 16.80
C ALA A 592 18.68 1.07 16.29
N ILE A 593 18.95 1.15 14.98
CA ILE A 593 20.23 0.72 14.39
C ILE A 593 21.36 1.69 14.78
N GLU A 594 21.12 3.00 14.84
CA GLU A 594 22.13 3.97 15.29
C GLU A 594 22.54 3.73 16.74
N LEU A 595 21.58 3.47 17.61
CA LEU A 595 21.88 3.13 19.00
C LEU A 595 22.55 1.74 19.12
N LEU A 596 22.18 0.78 18.29
CA LEU A 596 22.81 -0.52 18.22
C LEU A 596 24.27 -0.44 17.77
N ALA A 597 24.60 0.45 16.84
CA ALA A 597 25.98 0.72 16.44
C ALA A 597 26.80 1.29 17.62
N LEU A 598 26.21 2.20 18.42
CA LEU A 598 26.87 2.71 19.63
C LEU A 598 27.07 1.62 20.70
N VAL A 599 26.11 0.73 20.88
CA VAL A 599 26.27 -0.47 21.76
C VAL A 599 27.40 -1.35 21.24
N THR A 600 27.45 -1.61 19.95
CA THR A 600 28.45 -2.48 19.29
C THR A 600 29.87 -1.94 19.47
N VAL A 601 30.11 -0.64 19.29
CA VAL A 601 31.44 -0.05 19.54
C VAL A 601 31.79 -0.08 21.04
N SER A 602 30.80 0.05 21.92
CA SER A 602 31.00 0.00 23.37
C SER A 602 31.36 -1.42 23.86
N GLU A 603 30.97 -2.45 23.13
CA GLU A 603 31.37 -3.86 23.34
C GLU A 603 32.74 -4.18 22.72
N GLY A 604 33.33 -3.26 21.95
CA GLY A 604 34.69 -3.39 21.38
C GLY A 604 34.72 -3.77 19.90
N ASP A 605 33.58 -3.93 19.22
CA ASP A 605 33.53 -4.19 17.77
C ASP A 605 33.33 -2.87 16.98
N ALA A 606 34.44 -2.17 16.78
CA ALA A 606 34.46 -0.88 16.09
C ALA A 606 34.20 -1.04 14.56
N VAL A 607 34.57 -2.19 13.97
CA VAL A 607 34.37 -2.44 12.54
C VAL A 607 32.88 -2.58 12.25
N GLU A 608 32.20 -3.47 12.98
CA GLU A 608 30.75 -3.69 12.79
C GLU A 608 29.96 -2.43 13.12
N ALA A 609 30.35 -1.67 14.14
CA ALA A 609 29.71 -0.38 14.45
C ALA A 609 29.79 0.62 13.29
N ALA A 610 30.95 0.73 12.65
CA ALA A 610 31.14 1.61 11.49
C ALA A 610 30.27 1.15 10.28
N VAL A 611 30.18 -0.17 10.05
CA VAL A 611 29.30 -0.73 9.01
C VAL A 611 27.84 -0.42 9.29
N LEU A 612 27.36 -0.64 10.53
CA LEU A 612 25.97 -0.34 10.91
C LEU A 612 25.67 1.16 10.74
N GLN A 613 26.59 2.07 11.11
CA GLN A 613 26.43 3.51 10.89
C GLN A 613 26.37 3.87 9.39
N GLY A 614 27.23 3.26 8.56
CA GLY A 614 27.16 3.45 7.11
C GLY A 614 25.82 2.97 6.54
N ALA A 615 25.32 1.82 7.04
CA ALA A 615 24.07 1.24 6.60
C ALA A 615 22.82 2.06 6.93
N THR A 616 22.90 2.99 7.88
CA THR A 616 21.78 3.93 8.16
C THR A 616 21.71 5.09 7.18
N VAL A 617 22.81 5.42 6.46
CA VAL A 617 22.85 6.58 5.56
C VAL A 617 21.78 6.53 4.46
N PRO A 618 21.60 5.44 3.72
CA PRO A 618 20.51 5.35 2.73
C PRO A 618 19.12 5.51 3.34
N VAL A 619 18.94 5.04 4.59
CA VAL A 619 17.68 5.20 5.33
C VAL A 619 17.44 6.65 5.69
N TRP A 620 18.46 7.36 6.21
CA TRP A 620 18.36 8.79 6.51
C TRP A 620 18.10 9.63 5.26
N HIS A 621 18.69 9.28 4.13
CA HIS A 621 18.36 9.96 2.87
C HIS A 621 16.88 9.79 2.50
N THR A 622 16.29 8.68 2.88
CA THR A 622 14.87 8.41 2.66
C THR A 622 13.97 9.16 3.66
N VAL A 623 14.42 9.32 4.91
CA VAL A 623 13.68 10.04 5.98
C VAL A 623 13.79 11.57 5.80
N GLY A 624 14.80 12.07 5.10
CA GLY A 624 14.94 13.49 4.69
C GLY A 624 15.81 14.33 5.60
N ILE A 625 15.45 14.54 6.86
CA ILE A 625 16.28 15.26 7.83
C ILE A 625 16.90 14.24 8.77
N ARG A 626 18.22 14.09 8.70
CA ARG A 626 18.92 13.18 9.59
C ARG A 626 18.67 13.57 11.06
N LEU A 627 18.09 12.62 11.82
CA LEU A 627 17.81 12.77 13.26
C LEU A 627 17.06 14.06 13.59
N PHE A 628 16.17 14.48 12.69
CA PHE A 628 15.35 15.71 12.82
C PHE A 628 16.17 17.01 12.98
N GLY A 629 17.50 16.98 12.81
CA GLY A 629 18.40 18.08 13.14
C GLY A 629 18.61 18.28 14.64
N SER A 630 18.17 17.33 15.47
CA SER A 630 18.28 17.37 16.93
C SER A 630 19.66 16.94 17.40
N GLU A 631 20.26 17.71 18.32
CA GLU A 631 21.55 17.38 18.94
C GLU A 631 21.41 16.16 19.89
N ALA A 632 20.26 16.02 20.56
CA ALA A 632 19.99 14.93 21.49
C ALA A 632 19.92 13.59 20.77
N PHE A 633 19.26 13.52 19.61
CA PHE A 633 19.21 12.30 18.80
C PHE A 633 20.51 12.02 18.03
N ASP A 634 21.28 13.06 17.62
CA ASP A 634 22.57 12.90 16.94
C ASP A 634 23.71 12.49 17.91
N GLY A 635 23.58 12.76 19.19
CA GLY A 635 24.59 12.46 20.22
C GLY A 635 25.09 11.04 20.20
N PRO A 636 24.22 10.01 20.26
CA PRO A 636 24.63 8.59 20.17
C PRO A 636 25.40 8.27 18.89
N ARG A 637 24.98 8.81 17.75
CA ARG A 637 25.65 8.64 16.46
C ARG A 637 27.04 9.26 16.45
N ALA A 638 27.14 10.53 16.87
CA ALA A 638 28.40 11.26 16.92
C ALA A 638 29.42 10.55 17.85
N LEU A 639 28.95 10.09 19.00
CA LEU A 639 29.79 9.36 19.96
C LEU A 639 30.24 8.00 19.40
N CYS A 640 29.38 7.29 18.67
CA CYS A 640 29.75 6.04 18.00
C CYS A 640 30.83 6.29 16.94
N ALA A 641 30.65 7.30 16.07
CA ALA A 641 31.63 7.66 15.05
C ALA A 641 32.98 8.00 15.66
N GLN A 642 33.00 8.84 16.70
CA GLN A 642 34.23 9.19 17.41
C GLN A 642 34.94 7.95 17.95
N ARG A 643 34.26 7.08 18.71
CA ARG A 643 34.86 5.88 19.31
C ARG A 643 35.36 4.88 18.26
N ALA A 644 34.60 4.69 17.18
CA ALA A 644 34.98 3.78 16.11
C ALA A 644 36.21 4.32 15.35
N GLU A 645 36.28 5.63 15.07
CA GLU A 645 37.42 6.24 14.41
C GLU A 645 38.68 6.25 15.32
N GLU A 646 38.54 6.52 16.61
CA GLU A 646 39.61 6.38 17.59
C GLU A 646 40.19 4.96 17.65
N ALA A 647 39.34 3.94 17.54
CA ALA A 647 39.76 2.52 17.59
C ALA A 647 40.40 2.01 16.29
N LEU A 648 39.91 2.45 15.13
CA LEU A 648 40.28 1.94 13.81
C LEU A 648 41.26 2.83 13.05
N GLY A 649 41.28 4.12 13.34
CA GLY A 649 41.84 5.14 12.49
C GLY A 649 40.94 5.52 11.32
N ALA A 650 41.09 6.73 10.79
CA ALA A 650 40.19 7.33 9.79
C ALA A 650 40.05 6.51 8.50
N GLU A 651 41.12 5.86 8.03
CA GLU A 651 41.12 5.09 6.80
C GLU A 651 40.27 3.80 6.95
N ALA A 652 40.50 3.02 8.02
CA ALA A 652 39.78 1.77 8.25
C ALA A 652 38.32 2.04 8.63
N TYR A 653 38.06 3.08 9.44
CA TYR A 653 36.69 3.52 9.72
C TYR A 653 35.94 3.89 8.43
N GLY A 654 36.55 4.75 7.57
CA GLY A 654 35.94 5.14 6.31
C GLY A 654 35.69 3.97 5.34
N ALA A 655 36.55 2.93 5.37
CA ALA A 655 36.34 1.73 4.55
C ALA A 655 35.14 0.91 5.05
N ALA A 656 35.04 0.66 6.36
CA ALA A 656 33.93 -0.05 6.96
C ALA A 656 32.58 0.72 6.81
N PHE A 657 32.62 2.03 6.97
CA PHE A 657 31.47 2.90 6.79
C PHE A 657 30.94 2.82 5.35
N ARG A 658 31.82 2.91 4.33
CA ARG A 658 31.40 2.73 2.91
C ARG A 658 30.89 1.34 2.60
N GLU A 659 31.39 0.29 3.26
CA GLU A 659 30.79 -1.06 3.17
C GLU A 659 29.33 -1.02 3.59
N GLY A 660 29.04 -0.34 4.71
CA GLY A 660 27.69 -0.16 5.22
C GLY A 660 26.80 0.63 4.27
N GLU A 661 27.29 1.74 3.70
CA GLU A 661 26.53 2.54 2.72
C GLU A 661 26.08 1.74 1.50
N GLY A 662 26.83 0.68 1.15
CA GLY A 662 26.47 -0.22 0.05
C GLY A 662 25.38 -1.25 0.39
N LEU A 663 24.95 -1.38 1.65
CA LEU A 663 23.94 -2.36 2.05
C LEU A 663 22.53 -1.90 1.71
N SER A 664 21.71 -2.83 1.24
CA SER A 664 20.26 -2.60 1.13
C SER A 664 19.61 -2.57 2.51
N ALA A 665 18.41 -1.97 2.62
CA ALA A 665 17.66 -1.94 3.87
C ALA A 665 17.41 -3.35 4.47
N ALA A 666 17.21 -4.37 3.61
CA ALA A 666 17.05 -5.76 4.06
C ALA A 666 18.35 -6.33 4.61
N GLU A 667 19.48 -6.14 3.91
CA GLU A 667 20.80 -6.58 4.37
C GLU A 667 21.20 -5.85 5.66
N THR A 668 20.83 -4.56 5.79
CA THR A 668 21.03 -3.78 7.01
C THR A 668 20.30 -4.42 8.20
N VAL A 669 19.02 -4.76 8.02
CA VAL A 669 18.22 -5.43 9.06
C VAL A 669 18.76 -6.81 9.36
N GLU A 670 19.08 -7.62 8.35
CA GLU A 670 19.67 -8.96 8.55
C GLU A 670 20.98 -8.87 9.33
N ARG A 671 21.82 -7.88 9.02
CA ARG A 671 23.10 -7.69 9.71
C ARG A 671 22.91 -7.19 11.15
N ALA A 672 22.00 -6.24 11.37
CA ALA A 672 21.65 -5.77 12.71
C ALA A 672 21.11 -6.92 13.60
N LEU A 673 20.36 -7.85 13.02
CA LEU A 673 19.82 -9.02 13.72
C LEU A 673 20.83 -10.14 13.90
N ALA A 674 21.81 -10.32 12.99
CA ALA A 674 22.84 -11.34 13.08
C ALA A 674 23.80 -11.12 14.28
N ALA A 675 23.95 -9.88 14.69
CA ALA A 675 24.73 -9.48 15.86
C ALA A 675 24.03 -9.84 17.21
N GLY A 676 22.75 -10.27 17.19
CA GLY A 676 21.98 -10.67 18.37
C GLY A 676 21.37 -12.07 18.22
N ARG A 677 21.24 -12.84 19.32
CA ARG A 677 20.40 -14.04 19.30
C ARG A 677 18.95 -13.60 19.14
N PRO A 678 18.16 -14.21 18.20
CA PRO A 678 16.78 -13.83 18.04
C PRO A 678 16.01 -14.04 19.36
N PRO A 679 15.25 -13.04 19.84
CA PRO A 679 14.29 -13.28 20.91
C PRO A 679 13.25 -14.28 20.41
N VAL A 680 12.83 -15.20 21.28
CA VAL A 680 11.68 -16.06 21.02
C VAL A 680 10.46 -15.15 21.03
N ILE A 681 10.09 -14.61 19.87
CA ILE A 681 8.79 -13.96 19.70
C ILE A 681 7.76 -15.04 19.99
N GLY A 682 6.87 -14.77 20.97
CA GLY A 682 5.91 -15.71 21.53
C GLY A 682 5.34 -16.66 20.49
N GLY A 683 5.25 -17.95 20.85
CA GLY A 683 4.97 -19.05 19.93
C GLY A 683 3.80 -18.75 18.99
N PRO A 684 3.71 -19.50 17.87
CA PRO A 684 2.73 -19.21 16.85
C PRO A 684 1.35 -19.09 17.50
N VAL A 685 0.80 -17.89 17.49
CA VAL A 685 -0.64 -17.71 17.69
C VAL A 685 -1.24 -18.50 16.54
N GLU A 686 -1.87 -19.64 16.84
CA GLU A 686 -2.65 -20.34 15.83
C GLU A 686 -3.52 -19.29 15.16
N PRO A 687 -3.52 -19.21 13.82
CA PRO A 687 -4.36 -18.28 13.12
C PRO A 687 -5.81 -18.62 13.53
N SER A 688 -6.34 -17.83 14.47
CA SER A 688 -7.78 -17.87 14.71
C SER A 688 -8.43 -17.50 13.40
N ALA A 689 -9.25 -18.42 12.88
CA ALA A 689 -9.97 -18.20 11.64
C ALA A 689 -10.57 -16.77 11.66
N PRO A 690 -10.42 -15.99 10.59
CA PRO A 690 -10.95 -14.64 10.54
C PRO A 690 -12.42 -14.70 10.91
N ARG A 691 -12.78 -14.08 12.03
CA ARG A 691 -14.20 -13.90 12.35
C ARG A 691 -14.72 -12.89 11.32
N PRO A 692 -15.74 -13.26 10.53
CA PRO A 692 -16.27 -12.35 9.54
C PRO A 692 -16.70 -11.05 10.21
N PHE A 693 -16.36 -9.93 9.55
CA PHE A 693 -16.87 -8.61 9.88
C PHE A 693 -18.39 -8.63 9.66
N ARG A 694 -19.14 -9.15 10.64
CA ARG A 694 -20.59 -9.07 10.62
C ARG A 694 -20.96 -7.63 10.90
N THR A 695 -21.37 -6.92 9.88
CA THR A 695 -22.15 -5.69 10.05
C THR A 695 -23.36 -6.05 10.89
N GLY A 696 -23.26 -5.76 12.19
CA GLY A 696 -24.42 -5.79 13.05
C GLY A 696 -25.48 -4.92 12.40
N ARG A 697 -26.69 -5.46 12.26
CA ARG A 697 -27.87 -4.71 11.83
C ARG A 697 -27.83 -3.35 12.53
N SER A 698 -27.79 -2.29 11.72
CA SER A 698 -28.07 -0.90 12.07
C SER A 698 -28.04 -0.62 13.59
N ALA A 699 -26.86 -0.23 14.12
CA ALA A 699 -26.82 0.46 15.39
C ALA A 699 -27.54 1.79 15.19
N ALA A 700 -28.73 1.88 15.73
CA ALA A 700 -29.47 3.13 15.80
C ALA A 700 -28.57 4.17 16.49
N VAL A 701 -28.40 5.31 15.84
CA VAL A 701 -27.81 6.53 16.39
C VAL A 701 -28.32 6.71 17.82
N PRO A 702 -27.47 6.89 18.84
CA PRO A 702 -27.94 7.17 20.19
C PRO A 702 -28.70 8.49 20.18
N GLY A 703 -30.01 8.42 20.31
CA GLY A 703 -30.87 9.58 20.44
C GLY A 703 -30.49 10.37 21.69
N THR A 704 -30.36 11.67 21.52
CA THR A 704 -30.22 12.69 22.56
C THR A 704 -31.14 12.40 23.76
N ARG A 705 -30.55 12.08 24.92
CA ARG A 705 -31.27 12.02 26.20
C ARG A 705 -31.78 13.42 26.56
N LYS A 706 -33.09 13.59 26.56
CA LYS A 706 -33.75 14.69 27.26
C LYS A 706 -33.58 14.51 28.79
N PRO A 707 -33.35 15.57 29.54
CA PRO A 707 -33.24 15.49 30.99
C PRO A 707 -34.59 15.12 31.66
N ALA A 708 -34.49 14.25 32.63
CA ALA A 708 -35.60 13.78 33.44
C ALA A 708 -36.20 14.93 34.29
N GLY A 709 -37.47 15.22 34.10
CA GLY A 709 -38.25 16.08 34.98
C GLY A 709 -38.67 15.32 36.25
N SER A 710 -38.53 16.00 37.38
CA SER A 710 -38.87 15.55 38.71
C SER A 710 -40.37 15.23 38.88
N PRO A 711 -40.74 14.35 39.83
CA PRO A 711 -42.12 13.98 40.05
C PRO A 711 -42.80 14.94 41.05
N THR A 712 -43.95 15.46 40.70
CA THR A 712 -44.91 15.99 41.67
C THR A 712 -46.21 15.22 41.58
N GLY A 713 -46.68 14.89 42.73
CA GLY A 713 -47.66 13.92 43.09
C GLY A 713 -49.15 14.26 42.98
N LYS A 714 -49.88 13.22 43.31
CA LYS A 714 -51.19 13.10 43.86
C LYS A 714 -52.43 13.48 43.06
N GLY A 715 -53.28 12.50 42.98
CA GLY A 715 -54.72 12.67 43.32
C GLY A 715 -55.68 12.23 42.24
N GLY A 716 -56.39 11.15 42.50
CA GLY A 716 -57.86 11.20 42.59
C GLY A 716 -58.64 10.73 41.33
N GLU A 717 -59.21 9.54 41.56
CA GLU A 717 -60.64 9.17 41.28
C GLU A 717 -61.27 9.33 39.88
N ALA A 718 -61.70 8.15 39.42
CA ALA A 718 -63.06 7.75 39.05
C ALA A 718 -63.68 8.11 37.71
N ALA A 719 -64.10 7.04 37.09
CA ALA A 719 -65.33 6.85 36.31
C ALA A 719 -65.56 7.56 34.97
N GLY A 720 -65.81 6.74 33.98
CA GLY A 720 -66.47 7.08 32.76
C GLY A 720 -65.97 6.25 31.60
#